data_5c83022f8f59055a1006a5d636606d9d
#
_entry.id   5c83022f8f59055a1006a5d636606d9d
#
_cell.length_a   1.000
_cell.length_b   1.000
_cell.length_c   1.000
_cell.angle_alpha   90.00
_cell.angle_beta   90.00
_cell.angle_gamma   90.00
#
_symmetry.space_group_name_H-M   'P 1'
#
loop_
_entity.id
_entity.type
_entity.pdbx_description
1 polymer ?
#
loop_
_entity_poly.entity_id
_entity_poly.type
_entity_poly.pdbx_seq_one_letter_code
_entity_poly.pdbx_strand_id
1 'polypeptide(L)'
;MAGREYPLERTRNIGIMAHIDAGKTTTTERILYYTGVNYKIGDTHEGTATMDWMEQEQERGITITSAATTCHWTLEKETKPMPGALEHRINIIDTPGHVDFTVEVERSLRVLDGAVGVFCAKGGVEPQSENVWRQADTYNVPRMAFINKMDILGANFYACVDQIKNRLKKNAICLQLPIGKEDEFKGIIDLFEMKSYIYNDEKGDNITVGPVPEDMKEDAELYHTELIEKICELDDDLMMAYLDGEEPSVEELKKALRKATCECRAIPVCCGSAYKNKGVQKLLDAVIEYMPSPLDVPAIKGVDLDGNEVERKSSDEEPFAALAFKIMADPFVGKLAFIRVYSGTLNSGSYVLNATKDKKERVGRILQMHANKRMELDKVYSGDIAAAVGLKFTTTGDTICDEQHPVILESMEFPEPVIELAIEPKTKDAQGKMGEALAKLAEEDPTFRAHTDKETGQTIIAGMGELHLEIIVDRLLREFKVEANVGAPQVAYKETITKAVDVDSKYAKQSGGRGQYGHCKVHFRPMDPNGEETFKFTSSVVGGAIPKEYIPAVGEGIEEATKAGIIAGFPVLGVEADVYDGSYHEVDSSEMAFHIAGSMAFKDAMAKANPVLLEPIMKVEVTMPEEYMGDVIGSLNAKRGQIQSMDDIGGGKMVTAMVPLAEMFGYSTELRSSTQGRGNYSMFFEKYEPVPKNVQEKVVAAHSGK
;
A
#
# COMPACT_ATOMS: atom_id res chain seq x y z
N MET A 1 8.53 38.90 1.44
CA MET A 1 7.91 37.56 1.43
C MET A 1 8.92 36.63 2.08
N ALA A 2 8.57 35.95 3.16
CA ALA A 2 9.45 34.96 3.74
C ALA A 2 9.59 33.82 2.72
N GLY A 3 10.81 33.57 2.28
CA GLY A 3 11.12 32.46 1.41
C GLY A 3 10.93 31.12 2.14
N ARG A 4 11.09 30.03 1.43
CA ARG A 4 11.11 28.67 1.93
C ARG A 4 12.13 28.50 3.06
N GLU A 5 11.73 27.90 4.17
CA GLU A 5 12.59 27.71 5.35
C GLU A 5 13.66 26.63 5.08
N TYR A 6 13.24 25.49 4.47
CA TYR A 6 14.13 24.40 4.10
C TYR A 6 14.13 24.21 2.57
N PRO A 7 15.27 24.36 1.88
CA PRO A 7 15.37 24.07 0.45
C PRO A 7 15.14 22.58 0.16
N LEU A 8 14.80 22.30 -1.11
CA LEU A 8 14.45 20.93 -1.55
C LEU A 8 15.57 19.91 -1.28
N GLU A 9 16.81 20.32 -1.46
CA GLU A 9 17.98 19.46 -1.21
C GLU A 9 18.08 18.98 0.24
N ARG A 10 17.53 19.76 1.17
CA ARG A 10 17.52 19.45 2.61
C ARG A 10 16.18 18.90 3.10
N THR A 11 15.31 18.49 2.21
CA THR A 11 14.05 17.84 2.53
C THR A 11 14.14 16.34 2.24
N ARG A 12 13.61 15.53 3.14
CA ARG A 12 13.46 14.06 2.97
C ARG A 12 12.02 13.67 3.24
N ASN A 13 11.40 12.95 2.32
CA ASN A 13 10.06 12.39 2.48
C ASN A 13 10.21 10.88 2.52
N ILE A 14 10.20 10.31 3.70
CA ILE A 14 10.49 8.90 3.90
C ILE A 14 9.32 8.15 4.54
N GLY A 15 9.15 6.90 4.14
CA GLY A 15 8.26 5.95 4.80
C GLY A 15 9.05 5.00 5.70
N ILE A 16 8.44 4.62 6.81
CA ILE A 16 8.95 3.50 7.61
C ILE A 16 8.06 2.30 7.32
N MET A 17 8.62 1.27 6.72
CA MET A 17 7.90 0.05 6.34
C MET A 17 8.50 -1.18 7.02
N ALA A 18 7.67 -2.11 7.44
CA ALA A 18 8.10 -3.32 8.13
C ALA A 18 7.00 -4.37 8.15
N HIS A 19 7.36 -5.62 8.43
CA HIS A 19 6.38 -6.61 8.86
C HIS A 19 5.90 -6.34 10.30
N ILE A 20 4.85 -7.04 10.72
CA ILE A 20 4.33 -6.98 12.09
C ILE A 20 5.46 -7.35 13.07
N ASP A 21 5.53 -6.63 14.17
CA ASP A 21 6.52 -6.86 15.23
C ASP A 21 8.00 -6.67 14.86
N ALA A 22 8.35 -6.12 13.69
CA ALA A 22 9.75 -5.75 13.40
C ALA A 22 10.26 -4.56 14.22
N GLY A 23 9.35 -3.86 14.90
CA GLY A 23 9.67 -2.67 15.70
C GLY A 23 9.60 -1.37 14.93
N LYS A 24 8.71 -1.30 13.93
CA LYS A 24 8.47 -0.11 13.10
C LYS A 24 8.11 1.10 13.96
N THR A 25 7.00 1.05 14.69
CA THR A 25 6.54 2.16 15.54
C THR A 25 7.57 2.52 16.60
N THR A 26 8.23 1.51 17.21
CA THR A 26 9.33 1.76 18.15
C THR A 26 10.47 2.55 17.50
N THR A 27 10.85 2.21 16.26
CA THR A 27 11.89 2.93 15.52
C THR A 27 11.46 4.38 15.24
N THR A 28 10.23 4.61 14.80
CA THR A 28 9.67 5.94 14.55
C THR A 28 9.62 6.76 15.84
N GLU A 29 9.17 6.20 16.97
CA GLU A 29 9.14 6.89 18.26
C GLU A 29 10.54 7.29 18.74
N ARG A 30 11.56 6.48 18.49
CA ARG A 30 12.96 6.83 18.80
C ARG A 30 13.50 7.94 17.90
N ILE A 31 13.14 7.93 16.62
CA ILE A 31 13.46 9.03 15.71
C ILE A 31 12.84 10.34 16.25
N LEU A 32 11.56 10.33 16.63
CA LEU A 32 10.89 11.50 17.20
C LEU A 32 11.51 11.98 18.52
N TYR A 33 12.00 11.06 19.33
CA TYR A 33 12.69 11.38 20.58
C TYR A 33 14.02 12.09 20.31
N TYR A 34 14.88 11.49 19.49
CA TYR A 34 16.21 12.08 19.19
C TYR A 34 16.15 13.40 18.40
N THR A 35 15.11 13.59 17.61
CA THR A 35 14.86 14.84 16.88
C THR A 35 14.16 15.91 17.73
N GLY A 36 13.86 15.61 19.01
CA GLY A 36 13.26 16.56 19.95
C GLY A 36 11.78 16.85 19.74
N VAL A 37 11.11 16.11 18.86
CA VAL A 37 9.64 16.21 18.66
C VAL A 37 8.90 15.70 19.88
N ASN A 38 9.37 14.60 20.47
CA ASN A 38 8.87 13.99 21.69
C ASN A 38 9.84 14.19 22.85
N TYR A 39 9.32 14.62 24.01
CA TYR A 39 10.11 14.77 25.24
C TYR A 39 10.23 13.47 26.06
N LYS A 40 9.40 12.51 25.76
CA LYS A 40 9.39 11.18 26.41
C LYS A 40 9.45 10.12 25.33
N ILE A 41 10.11 9.03 25.64
CA ILE A 41 10.17 7.83 24.82
C ILE A 41 8.79 7.15 24.91
N GLY A 42 8.05 7.09 23.80
CA GLY A 42 6.80 6.34 23.68
C GLY A 42 7.07 4.84 23.62
N ASP A 43 6.17 4.03 24.19
CA ASP A 43 6.21 2.58 24.13
C ASP A 43 4.91 2.02 23.54
N THR A 44 5.03 1.15 22.54
CA THR A 44 3.89 0.50 21.87
C THR A 44 3.17 -0.47 22.80
N HIS A 45 3.90 -1.17 23.68
CA HIS A 45 3.33 -2.13 24.63
C HIS A 45 2.58 -1.46 25.79
N GLU A 46 2.96 -0.21 26.12
CA GLU A 46 2.27 0.58 27.14
C GLU A 46 1.18 1.49 26.55
N GLY A 47 0.96 1.47 25.21
CA GLY A 47 -0.01 2.31 24.52
C GLY A 47 0.32 3.80 24.58
N THR A 48 1.60 4.17 24.78
CA THR A 48 2.05 5.55 24.90
C THR A 48 2.70 6.11 23.63
N ALA A 49 2.70 5.32 22.54
CA ALA A 49 3.24 5.72 21.24
C ALA A 49 2.46 6.89 20.64
N THR A 50 3.17 7.91 20.18
CA THR A 50 2.58 9.13 19.62
C THR A 50 2.02 8.92 18.23
N MET A 51 2.63 8.03 17.45
CA MET A 51 2.23 7.73 16.07
C MET A 51 1.00 6.84 16.00
N ASP A 52 0.82 5.92 16.95
CA ASP A 52 -0.38 5.10 17.08
C ASP A 52 -1.41 5.88 17.91
N TRP A 53 -2.11 6.80 17.27
CA TRP A 53 -3.01 7.77 17.94
C TRP A 53 -4.43 7.26 18.14
N MET A 54 -4.83 6.23 17.40
CA MET A 54 -6.16 5.61 17.56
C MET A 54 -6.18 4.68 18.77
N GLU A 55 -7.29 4.67 19.51
CA GLU A 55 -7.47 3.75 20.64
C GLU A 55 -7.28 2.28 20.22
N GLN A 56 -7.75 1.91 19.02
CA GLN A 56 -7.62 0.56 18.48
C GLN A 56 -6.17 0.20 18.18
N GLU A 57 -5.35 1.14 17.71
CA GLU A 57 -3.91 0.94 17.50
C GLU A 57 -3.20 0.67 18.83
N GLN A 58 -3.51 1.48 19.84
CA GLN A 58 -2.92 1.37 21.18
C GLN A 58 -3.32 0.07 21.89
N GLU A 59 -4.61 -0.31 21.82
CA GLU A 59 -5.12 -1.54 22.43
C GLU A 59 -4.56 -2.81 21.77
N ARG A 60 -4.35 -2.78 20.46
CA ARG A 60 -3.89 -3.94 19.68
C ARG A 60 -2.37 -3.99 19.48
N GLY A 61 -1.69 -2.88 19.71
CA GLY A 61 -0.24 -2.72 19.48
C GLY A 61 0.15 -2.80 18.01
N ILE A 62 -0.76 -2.44 17.09
CA ILE A 62 -0.52 -2.44 15.63
C ILE A 62 -0.89 -1.09 15.04
N THR A 63 -0.14 -0.64 14.05
CA THR A 63 -0.50 0.53 13.25
C THR A 63 -1.56 0.14 12.23
N ILE A 64 -2.68 0.86 12.21
CA ILE A 64 -3.83 0.64 11.34
C ILE A 64 -3.82 1.66 10.21
N THR A 65 -3.65 2.95 10.58
CA THR A 65 -3.63 4.05 9.63
C THR A 65 -2.25 4.66 9.53
N SER A 66 -1.86 5.10 8.33
CA SER A 66 -0.61 5.84 8.16
C SER A 66 -0.68 7.18 8.88
N ALA A 67 0.33 7.50 9.65
CA ALA A 67 0.49 8.78 10.33
C ALA A 67 1.67 9.56 9.76
N ALA A 68 1.48 10.86 9.52
CA ALA A 68 2.52 11.74 9.01
C ALA A 68 3.05 12.65 10.12
N THR A 69 4.36 12.79 10.20
CA THR A 69 5.00 13.72 11.13
C THR A 69 6.24 14.35 10.49
N THR A 70 6.63 15.52 10.98
CA THR A 70 7.81 16.22 10.52
C THR A 70 8.79 16.35 11.65
N CYS A 71 10.05 16.06 11.40
CA CYS A 71 11.14 16.23 12.34
C CYS A 71 12.36 16.85 11.63
N HIS A 72 13.37 17.21 12.42
CA HIS A 72 14.55 17.89 11.93
C HIS A 72 15.81 17.19 12.45
N TRP A 73 16.82 17.06 11.60
CA TRP A 73 18.09 16.43 11.97
C TRP A 73 19.26 17.13 11.30
N THR A 74 20.37 17.21 12.03
CA THR A 74 21.65 17.70 11.53
C THR A 74 22.65 16.56 11.59
N LEU A 75 23.39 16.33 10.51
CA LEU A 75 24.41 15.30 10.46
C LEU A 75 25.39 15.42 11.62
N GLU A 76 25.66 14.28 12.26
CA GLU A 76 26.60 14.19 13.38
C GLU A 76 27.95 13.67 12.93
N LYS A 77 29.01 14.33 13.39
CA LYS A 77 30.36 13.78 13.38
C LYS A 77 30.67 13.24 14.76
N GLU A 78 30.85 11.92 14.82
CA GLU A 78 30.92 11.16 16.05
C GLU A 78 29.56 11.22 16.81
N THR A 79 29.41 12.11 17.78
CA THR A 79 28.17 12.26 18.57
C THR A 79 27.73 13.72 18.70
N LYS A 80 28.23 14.58 17.85
CA LYS A 80 27.94 16.03 17.87
C LYS A 80 27.58 16.50 16.46
N PRO A 81 26.70 17.52 16.36
CA PRO A 81 26.43 18.13 15.08
C PRO A 81 27.74 18.47 14.34
N MET A 82 27.85 18.01 13.10
CA MET A 82 29.05 18.23 12.27
C MET A 82 29.23 19.73 12.06
N PRO A 83 30.43 20.31 12.29
CA PRO A 83 30.66 21.72 12.09
C PRO A 83 30.33 22.18 10.66
N GLY A 84 29.42 23.15 10.55
CA GLY A 84 28.95 23.66 9.25
C GLY A 84 27.87 22.81 8.58
N ALA A 85 27.44 21.68 9.15
CA ALA A 85 26.32 20.94 8.64
C ALA A 85 25.03 21.74 8.82
N LEU A 86 24.18 21.67 7.81
CA LEU A 86 22.88 22.33 7.80
C LEU A 86 21.79 21.35 8.25
N GLU A 87 20.82 21.87 8.98
CA GLU A 87 19.67 21.11 9.42
C GLU A 87 18.82 20.65 8.23
N HIS A 88 18.36 19.40 8.27
CA HIS A 88 17.47 18.79 7.29
C HIS A 88 16.08 18.61 7.89
N ARG A 89 15.08 18.80 7.05
CA ARG A 89 13.68 18.50 7.37
C ARG A 89 13.36 17.10 6.88
N ILE A 90 12.84 16.27 7.77
CA ILE A 90 12.46 14.91 7.47
C ILE A 90 10.95 14.77 7.72
N ASN A 91 10.18 14.52 6.67
CA ASN A 91 8.78 14.14 6.77
C ASN A 91 8.73 12.61 6.79
N ILE A 92 8.15 12.06 7.83
CA ILE A 92 8.02 10.61 8.03
C ILE A 92 6.56 10.24 7.88
N ILE A 93 6.28 9.23 7.06
CA ILE A 93 4.99 8.55 7.02
C ILE A 93 5.19 7.15 7.61
N ASP A 94 4.60 6.90 8.76
CA ASP A 94 4.55 5.59 9.37
C ASP A 94 3.45 4.76 8.73
N THR A 95 3.79 3.60 8.12
CA THR A 95 2.86 2.78 7.35
C THR A 95 2.41 1.57 8.15
N PRO A 96 1.17 1.05 7.97
CA PRO A 96 0.76 -0.20 8.59
C PRO A 96 1.66 -1.37 8.19
N GLY A 97 1.81 -2.33 9.10
CA GLY A 97 2.53 -3.58 8.81
C GLY A 97 1.61 -4.77 8.53
N HIS A 98 0.29 -4.62 8.71
CA HIS A 98 -0.68 -5.71 8.54
C HIS A 98 -1.21 -5.77 7.12
N VAL A 99 -1.46 -7.00 6.64
CA VAL A 99 -1.88 -7.29 5.26
C VAL A 99 -3.21 -6.65 4.88
N ASP A 100 -4.15 -6.61 5.81
CA ASP A 100 -5.48 -6.03 5.59
C ASP A 100 -5.41 -4.52 5.28
N PHE A 101 -4.27 -3.88 5.57
CA PHE A 101 -4.01 -2.47 5.37
C PHE A 101 -2.94 -2.20 4.30
N THR A 102 -2.70 -3.14 3.39
CA THR A 102 -1.72 -3.00 2.28
C THR A 102 -1.96 -1.77 1.43
N VAL A 103 -3.21 -1.36 1.28
CA VAL A 103 -3.59 -0.16 0.53
C VAL A 103 -3.11 1.13 1.20
N GLU A 104 -3.08 1.17 2.53
CA GLU A 104 -2.46 2.29 3.26
C GLU A 104 -0.96 2.38 2.99
N VAL A 105 -0.29 1.23 2.90
CA VAL A 105 1.13 1.15 2.52
C VAL A 105 1.32 1.66 1.10
N GLU A 106 0.51 1.19 0.16
CA GLU A 106 0.59 1.56 -1.25
C GLU A 106 0.35 3.05 -1.47
N ARG A 107 -0.68 3.61 -0.86
CA ARG A 107 -0.94 5.07 -0.86
C ARG A 107 0.25 5.87 -0.35
N SER A 108 0.87 5.41 0.72
CA SER A 108 2.04 6.05 1.31
C SER A 108 3.25 5.95 0.39
N LEU A 109 3.55 4.76 -0.14
CA LEU A 109 4.66 4.55 -1.06
C LEU A 109 4.59 5.41 -2.32
N ARG A 110 3.38 5.68 -2.82
CA ARG A 110 3.15 6.52 -4.01
C ARG A 110 3.62 7.95 -3.83
N VAL A 111 3.60 8.49 -2.61
CA VAL A 111 3.92 9.89 -2.30
C VAL A 111 5.27 10.08 -1.61
N LEU A 112 5.98 9.01 -1.33
CA LEU A 112 7.28 9.03 -0.70
C LEU A 112 8.41 9.14 -1.73
N ASP A 113 9.48 9.81 -1.34
CA ASP A 113 10.71 9.87 -2.15
C ASP A 113 11.63 8.69 -1.82
N GLY A 114 11.53 8.14 -0.62
CA GLY A 114 12.30 6.98 -0.19
C GLY A 114 11.67 6.26 1.00
N ALA A 115 12.15 5.08 1.33
CA ALA A 115 11.64 4.29 2.45
C ALA A 115 12.75 3.59 3.25
N VAL A 116 12.52 3.43 4.55
CA VAL A 116 13.34 2.63 5.45
C VAL A 116 12.62 1.33 5.73
N GLY A 117 13.16 0.22 5.25
CA GLY A 117 12.67 -1.12 5.55
C GLY A 117 13.24 -1.61 6.88
N VAL A 118 12.40 -1.80 7.88
CA VAL A 118 12.81 -2.31 9.19
C VAL A 118 12.63 -3.83 9.23
N PHE A 119 13.72 -4.54 9.47
CA PHE A 119 13.75 -6.00 9.56
C PHE A 119 14.06 -6.44 10.99
N CYS A 120 13.44 -7.51 11.44
CA CYS A 120 13.80 -8.14 12.71
C CYS A 120 15.06 -8.99 12.54
N ALA A 121 16.10 -8.76 13.35
CA ALA A 121 17.36 -9.50 13.26
C ALA A 121 17.21 -11.01 13.49
N LYS A 122 16.13 -11.46 14.15
CA LYS A 122 15.79 -12.87 14.36
C LYS A 122 14.99 -13.45 13.18
N GLY A 123 13.93 -12.77 12.75
CA GLY A 123 13.04 -13.25 11.69
C GLY A 123 13.59 -13.02 10.27
N GLY A 124 14.42 -11.99 10.11
CA GLY A 124 14.97 -11.63 8.82
C GLY A 124 13.90 -11.11 7.85
N VAL A 125 13.93 -11.62 6.62
CA VAL A 125 12.94 -11.29 5.60
C VAL A 125 11.74 -12.22 5.76
N GLU A 126 10.65 -11.69 6.26
CA GLU A 126 9.37 -12.37 6.40
C GLU A 126 8.47 -12.13 5.18
N PRO A 127 7.43 -12.95 4.96
CA PRO A 127 6.54 -12.81 3.80
C PRO A 127 5.90 -11.44 3.65
N GLN A 128 5.51 -10.83 4.77
CA GLN A 128 4.99 -9.46 4.76
C GLN A 128 6.05 -8.44 4.31
N SER A 129 7.31 -8.66 4.70
CA SER A 129 8.43 -7.83 4.22
C SER A 129 8.58 -7.94 2.70
N GLU A 130 8.45 -9.15 2.13
CA GLU A 130 8.50 -9.36 0.68
C GLU A 130 7.38 -8.62 -0.05
N ASN A 131 6.17 -8.65 0.50
CA ASN A 131 5.01 -7.96 -0.08
C ASN A 131 5.19 -6.45 -0.13
N VAL A 132 5.51 -5.85 1.02
CA VAL A 132 5.74 -4.40 1.11
C VAL A 132 6.93 -3.99 0.23
N TRP A 133 7.95 -4.85 0.16
CA TRP A 133 9.11 -4.62 -0.69
C TRP A 133 8.74 -4.65 -2.18
N ARG A 134 7.89 -5.60 -2.60
CA ARG A 134 7.38 -5.70 -3.98
C ARG A 134 6.54 -4.48 -4.37
N GLN A 135 5.68 -4.01 -3.46
CA GLN A 135 4.93 -2.77 -3.69
C GLN A 135 5.86 -1.57 -3.88
N ALA A 136 6.91 -1.46 -3.07
CA ALA A 136 7.91 -0.42 -3.25
C ALA A 136 8.71 -0.57 -4.56
N ASP A 137 8.90 -1.79 -5.07
CA ASP A 137 9.47 -2.03 -6.40
C ASP A 137 8.55 -1.51 -7.52
N THR A 138 7.24 -1.72 -7.40
CA THR A 138 6.25 -1.23 -8.39
C THR A 138 6.33 0.28 -8.57
N TYR A 139 6.52 1.03 -7.49
CA TYR A 139 6.65 2.49 -7.54
C TYR A 139 8.10 2.99 -7.66
N ASN A 140 9.08 2.11 -7.84
CA ASN A 140 10.50 2.44 -7.90
C ASN A 140 10.97 3.34 -6.74
N VAL A 141 10.50 3.05 -5.52
CA VAL A 141 10.85 3.82 -4.32
C VAL A 141 12.25 3.44 -3.85
N PRO A 142 13.21 4.37 -3.80
CA PRO A 142 14.53 4.14 -3.19
C PRO A 142 14.43 3.70 -1.73
N ARG A 143 15.26 2.75 -1.33
CA ARG A 143 15.16 2.13 -0.01
C ARG A 143 16.49 1.95 0.66
N MET A 144 16.46 1.95 1.98
CA MET A 144 17.51 1.43 2.85
C MET A 144 16.94 0.41 3.82
N ALA A 145 17.77 -0.42 4.40
CA ALA A 145 17.38 -1.42 5.39
C ALA A 145 17.92 -1.08 6.77
N PHE A 146 17.08 -1.25 7.79
CA PHE A 146 17.47 -1.17 9.18
C PHE A 146 17.19 -2.51 9.87
N ILE A 147 18.25 -3.24 10.22
CA ILE A 147 18.15 -4.51 10.94
C ILE A 147 18.03 -4.20 12.43
N ASN A 148 16.81 -4.29 12.90
CA ASN A 148 16.37 -3.94 14.26
C ASN A 148 16.33 -5.16 15.18
N LYS A 149 16.16 -4.91 16.47
CA LYS A 149 16.07 -5.96 17.51
C LYS A 149 17.33 -6.81 17.62
N MET A 150 18.50 -6.20 17.49
CA MET A 150 19.79 -6.87 17.67
C MET A 150 20.00 -7.42 19.10
N ASP A 151 19.16 -6.97 20.04
CA ASP A 151 19.17 -7.31 21.46
C ASP A 151 18.36 -8.56 21.84
N ILE A 152 17.59 -9.14 20.92
CA ILE A 152 16.74 -10.31 21.24
C ILE A 152 17.45 -11.63 21.00
N LEU A 153 17.06 -12.66 21.76
CA LEU A 153 17.59 -14.02 21.60
C LEU A 153 17.35 -14.57 20.19
N GLY A 154 18.40 -15.02 19.52
CA GLY A 154 18.39 -15.51 18.14
C GLY A 154 18.64 -14.42 17.11
N ALA A 155 19.00 -13.20 17.50
CA ALA A 155 19.37 -12.13 16.57
C ALA A 155 20.60 -12.49 15.75
N ASN A 156 20.51 -12.37 14.40
CA ASN A 156 21.60 -12.65 13.48
C ASN A 156 21.61 -11.66 12.33
N PHE A 157 22.47 -10.66 12.42
CA PHE A 157 22.63 -9.62 11.41
C PHE A 157 23.00 -10.18 10.04
N TYR A 158 24.01 -11.05 9.98
CA TYR A 158 24.54 -11.59 8.73
C TYR A 158 23.52 -12.43 7.98
N ALA A 159 22.80 -13.29 8.70
CA ALA A 159 21.73 -14.09 8.11
C ALA A 159 20.59 -13.21 7.54
N CYS A 160 20.27 -12.10 8.21
CA CYS A 160 19.28 -11.16 7.72
C CYS A 160 19.73 -10.44 6.43
N VAL A 161 21.00 -10.02 6.37
CA VAL A 161 21.59 -9.43 5.16
C VAL A 161 21.59 -10.43 4.00
N ASP A 162 21.95 -11.69 4.26
CA ASP A 162 21.92 -12.75 3.24
C ASP A 162 20.49 -13.02 2.73
N GLN A 163 19.50 -12.96 3.59
CA GLN A 163 18.10 -13.07 3.17
C GLN A 163 17.67 -11.89 2.29
N ILE A 164 18.08 -10.66 2.60
CA ILE A 164 17.84 -9.50 1.74
C ILE A 164 18.46 -9.71 0.36
N LYS A 165 19.71 -10.20 0.31
CA LYS A 165 20.39 -10.52 -0.96
C LYS A 165 19.68 -11.62 -1.75
N ASN A 166 19.31 -12.72 -1.10
CA ASN A 166 18.84 -13.94 -1.76
C ASN A 166 17.33 -13.96 -2.00
N ARG A 167 16.50 -13.55 -1.03
CA ARG A 167 15.04 -13.59 -1.12
C ARG A 167 14.48 -12.35 -1.83
N LEU A 168 14.97 -11.16 -1.49
CA LEU A 168 14.56 -9.92 -2.15
C LEU A 168 15.35 -9.64 -3.43
N LYS A 169 16.41 -10.41 -3.70
CA LYS A 169 17.29 -10.28 -4.89
C LYS A 169 17.82 -8.85 -5.05
N LYS A 170 18.24 -8.24 -3.96
CA LYS A 170 18.72 -6.85 -3.94
C LYS A 170 20.20 -6.77 -3.56
N ASN A 171 20.88 -5.76 -4.08
CA ASN A 171 22.27 -5.47 -3.74
C ASN A 171 22.34 -4.75 -2.38
N ALA A 172 22.35 -5.53 -1.30
CA ALA A 172 22.47 -5.03 0.06
C ALA A 172 23.94 -4.73 0.37
N ILE A 173 24.22 -3.49 0.78
CA ILE A 173 25.55 -2.99 1.12
C ILE A 173 25.57 -2.60 2.59
N CYS A 174 26.35 -3.31 3.39
CA CYS A 174 26.46 -3.05 4.82
C CYS A 174 27.25 -1.75 5.05
N LEU A 175 26.63 -0.79 5.74
CA LEU A 175 27.29 0.43 6.21
C LEU A 175 27.91 0.24 7.59
N GLN A 176 27.39 -0.72 8.34
CA GLN A 176 27.68 -0.93 9.75
C GLN A 176 27.76 -2.43 10.06
N LEU A 177 28.52 -2.77 11.09
CA LEU A 177 28.50 -4.09 11.72
C LEU A 177 28.05 -3.96 13.17
N PRO A 178 27.29 -4.94 13.72
CA PRO A 178 26.93 -4.94 15.13
C PRO A 178 28.12 -5.34 16.02
N ILE A 179 28.26 -4.69 17.17
CA ILE A 179 29.19 -5.09 18.23
C ILE A 179 28.42 -5.92 19.26
N GLY A 180 28.65 -7.23 19.25
CA GLY A 180 27.90 -8.17 20.03
C GLY A 180 26.53 -8.51 19.42
N LYS A 181 25.82 -9.40 20.05
CA LYS A 181 24.46 -9.84 19.68
C LYS A 181 23.66 -10.16 20.92
N GLU A 182 22.34 -10.18 20.81
CA GLU A 182 21.45 -10.49 21.93
C GLU A 182 21.72 -9.56 23.12
N ASP A 183 21.78 -10.07 24.34
CA ASP A 183 22.04 -9.28 25.55
C ASP A 183 23.44 -8.60 25.53
N GLU A 184 24.36 -9.11 24.72
CA GLU A 184 25.70 -8.54 24.56
C GLU A 184 25.78 -7.45 23.48
N PHE A 185 24.69 -7.11 22.82
CA PHE A 185 24.67 -6.05 21.83
C PHE A 185 24.96 -4.68 22.47
N LYS A 186 26.14 -4.14 22.19
CA LYS A 186 26.65 -2.91 22.82
C LYS A 186 26.64 -1.70 21.89
N GLY A 187 26.74 -1.91 20.60
CA GLY A 187 26.92 -0.81 19.66
C GLY A 187 27.14 -1.27 18.24
N ILE A 188 27.72 -0.39 17.43
CA ILE A 188 27.96 -0.60 16.00
C ILE A 188 29.38 -0.19 15.61
N ILE A 189 29.86 -0.76 14.52
CA ILE A 189 31.07 -0.31 13.81
C ILE A 189 30.61 0.41 12.54
N ASP A 190 31.04 1.63 12.34
CA ASP A 190 30.90 2.36 11.08
C ASP A 190 32.01 1.91 10.12
N LEU A 191 31.62 1.33 8.99
CA LEU A 191 32.56 0.76 8.02
C LEU A 191 33.24 1.82 7.14
N PHE A 192 32.69 3.01 6.99
CA PHE A 192 33.38 4.10 6.29
C PHE A 192 34.47 4.72 7.13
N GLU A 193 34.20 4.97 8.41
CA GLU A 193 35.17 5.63 9.31
C GLU A 193 36.06 4.62 10.04
N MET A 194 35.74 3.33 10.01
CA MET A 194 36.39 2.26 10.78
C MET A 194 36.48 2.62 12.27
N LYS A 195 35.34 3.05 12.82
CA LYS A 195 35.18 3.44 14.23
C LYS A 195 34.05 2.66 14.88
N SER A 196 34.20 2.42 16.17
CA SER A 196 33.15 1.83 17.00
C SER A 196 32.36 2.90 17.74
N TYR A 197 31.04 2.68 17.86
CA TYR A 197 30.09 3.49 18.61
C TYR A 197 29.45 2.59 19.65
N ILE A 198 29.87 2.73 20.93
CA ILE A 198 29.40 1.91 22.05
C ILE A 198 28.46 2.73 22.91
N TYR A 199 27.26 2.26 23.09
CA TYR A 199 26.20 2.89 23.88
C TYR A 199 26.30 2.46 25.34
N ASN A 200 26.52 3.41 26.26
CA ASN A 200 26.82 3.13 27.66
C ASN A 200 25.63 3.30 28.59
N ASP A 201 24.53 3.86 28.11
CA ASP A 201 23.31 4.10 28.88
C ASP A 201 22.05 3.55 28.20
N GLU A 202 20.97 3.49 28.95
CA GLU A 202 19.68 2.99 28.47
C GLU A 202 18.97 3.99 27.53
N LYS A 203 19.34 5.27 27.59
CA LYS A 203 18.73 6.32 26.73
C LYS A 203 19.44 6.47 25.39
N GLY A 204 20.60 5.88 25.22
CA GLY A 204 21.42 6.01 24.03
C GLY A 204 22.06 7.39 23.80
N ASP A 205 22.14 8.21 24.83
CA ASP A 205 22.71 9.57 24.77
C ASP A 205 24.23 9.54 25.08
N ASN A 206 24.68 8.58 25.86
CA ASN A 206 26.09 8.43 26.24
C ASN A 206 26.78 7.42 25.33
N ILE A 207 27.44 7.91 24.29
CA ILE A 207 28.10 7.07 23.28
C ILE A 207 29.62 7.26 23.37
N THR A 208 30.36 6.17 23.52
CA THR A 208 31.83 6.15 23.41
C THR A 208 32.22 5.84 21.98
N VAL A 209 32.95 6.76 21.34
CA VAL A 209 33.53 6.56 20.01
C VAL A 209 34.98 6.13 20.18
N GLY A 210 35.36 5.06 19.52
CA GLY A 210 36.73 4.51 19.62
C GLY A 210 37.15 3.73 18.38
N PRO A 211 38.33 3.11 18.42
CA PRO A 211 38.76 2.23 17.35
C PRO A 211 37.90 0.96 17.31
N VAL A 212 37.96 0.24 16.20
CA VAL A 212 37.32 -1.07 16.06
C VAL A 212 37.85 -2.01 17.14
N PRO A 213 36.98 -2.76 17.88
CA PRO A 213 37.41 -3.76 18.84
C PRO A 213 38.34 -4.80 18.21
N GLU A 214 39.37 -5.21 18.95
CA GLU A 214 40.43 -6.06 18.40
C GLU A 214 39.92 -7.43 17.92
N ASP A 215 38.90 -7.98 18.58
CA ASP A 215 38.21 -9.23 18.23
C ASP A 215 37.34 -9.13 16.97
N MET A 216 37.01 -7.93 16.51
CA MET A 216 36.22 -7.67 15.30
C MET A 216 37.01 -7.04 14.16
N LYS A 217 38.32 -6.86 14.34
CA LYS A 217 39.14 -6.11 13.39
C LYS A 217 39.22 -6.78 12.02
N GLU A 218 39.43 -8.09 12.00
CA GLU A 218 39.49 -8.86 10.75
C GLU A 218 38.16 -8.81 9.99
N ASP A 219 37.05 -9.00 10.68
CA ASP A 219 35.70 -8.90 10.07
C ASP A 219 35.43 -7.48 9.57
N ALA A 220 35.76 -6.46 10.35
CA ALA A 220 35.55 -5.08 9.95
C ALA A 220 36.40 -4.70 8.72
N GLU A 221 37.65 -5.13 8.63
CA GLU A 221 38.51 -4.93 7.46
C GLU A 221 37.96 -5.65 6.23
N LEU A 222 37.47 -6.88 6.38
CA LEU A 222 36.83 -7.64 5.30
C LEU A 222 35.59 -6.91 4.76
N TYR A 223 34.68 -6.51 5.65
CA TYR A 223 33.44 -5.80 5.24
C TYR A 223 33.69 -4.38 4.75
N HIS A 224 34.75 -3.71 5.25
CA HIS A 224 35.19 -2.43 4.71
C HIS A 224 35.66 -2.57 3.26
N THR A 225 36.48 -3.58 2.96
CA THR A 225 36.91 -3.88 1.59
C THR A 225 35.71 -4.23 0.70
N GLU A 226 34.81 -5.11 1.17
CA GLU A 226 33.58 -5.45 0.45
C GLU A 226 32.71 -4.21 0.16
N LEU A 227 32.61 -3.29 1.12
CA LEU A 227 31.89 -2.03 0.97
C LEU A 227 32.46 -1.18 -0.18
N ILE A 228 33.78 -0.98 -0.20
CA ILE A 228 34.47 -0.20 -1.24
C ILE A 228 34.28 -0.88 -2.61
N GLU A 229 34.54 -2.16 -2.72
CA GLU A 229 34.42 -2.93 -3.98
C GLU A 229 33.01 -2.83 -4.54
N LYS A 230 31.98 -3.09 -3.72
CA LYS A 230 30.57 -3.01 -4.16
C LYS A 230 30.14 -1.63 -4.57
N ILE A 231 30.67 -0.56 -3.92
CA ILE A 231 30.34 0.81 -4.33
C ILE A 231 31.05 1.13 -5.65
N CYS A 232 32.31 0.74 -5.82
CA CYS A 232 33.04 0.91 -7.07
C CYS A 232 32.37 0.19 -8.24
N GLU A 233 31.79 -1.00 -8.04
CA GLU A 233 31.00 -1.73 -9.06
C GLU A 233 29.77 -0.96 -9.56
N LEU A 234 29.30 0.04 -8.81
CA LEU A 234 28.14 0.85 -9.16
C LEU A 234 28.46 2.10 -9.97
N ASP A 235 29.76 2.46 -10.08
CA ASP A 235 30.23 3.66 -10.77
C ASP A 235 31.50 3.34 -11.57
N ASP A 236 31.39 3.44 -12.90
CA ASP A 236 32.48 3.04 -13.82
C ASP A 236 33.77 3.84 -13.61
N ASP A 237 33.68 5.14 -13.29
CA ASP A 237 34.83 5.99 -13.08
C ASP A 237 35.58 5.60 -11.79
N LEU A 238 34.84 5.34 -10.70
CA LEU A 238 35.39 4.84 -9.44
C LEU A 238 35.98 3.43 -9.60
N MET A 239 35.36 2.57 -10.39
CA MET A 239 35.87 1.24 -10.64
C MET A 239 37.19 1.27 -11.37
N MET A 240 37.31 2.12 -12.39
CA MET A 240 38.58 2.30 -13.13
C MET A 240 39.67 2.82 -12.21
N ALA A 241 39.42 3.87 -11.40
CA ALA A 241 40.39 4.41 -10.48
C ALA A 241 40.85 3.36 -9.44
N TYR A 242 39.91 2.59 -8.89
CA TYR A 242 40.21 1.54 -7.92
C TYR A 242 41.04 0.41 -8.52
N LEU A 243 40.80 -0.01 -9.77
CA LEU A 243 41.59 -1.01 -10.48
C LEU A 243 43.03 -0.49 -10.81
N ASP A 244 43.18 0.81 -11.02
CA ASP A 244 44.50 1.45 -11.22
C ASP A 244 45.25 1.64 -9.89
N GLY A 245 44.68 1.26 -8.77
CA GLY A 245 45.27 1.31 -7.43
C GLY A 245 45.12 2.64 -6.71
N GLU A 246 44.18 3.48 -7.15
CA GLU A 246 43.77 4.69 -6.44
C GLU A 246 42.64 4.34 -5.44
N GLU A 247 42.85 4.64 -4.16
CA GLU A 247 41.80 4.49 -3.16
C GLU A 247 40.78 5.66 -3.24
N PRO A 248 39.49 5.41 -3.54
CA PRO A 248 38.50 6.47 -3.55
C PRO A 248 38.32 7.11 -2.17
N SER A 249 38.11 8.40 -2.13
CA SER A 249 37.77 9.08 -0.86
C SER A 249 36.40 8.65 -0.33
N VAL A 250 36.22 8.76 0.99
CA VAL A 250 34.93 8.47 1.64
C VAL A 250 33.78 9.32 1.06
N GLU A 251 34.08 10.57 0.67
CA GLU A 251 33.07 11.45 0.07
C GLU A 251 32.63 10.98 -1.31
N GLU A 252 33.56 10.52 -2.15
CA GLU A 252 33.25 9.95 -3.47
C GLU A 252 32.45 8.66 -3.34
N LEU A 253 32.83 7.77 -2.42
CA LEU A 253 32.11 6.53 -2.13
C LEU A 253 30.68 6.82 -1.65
N LYS A 254 30.50 7.75 -0.71
CA LYS A 254 29.16 8.14 -0.21
C LYS A 254 28.29 8.74 -1.32
N LYS A 255 28.86 9.55 -2.20
CA LYS A 255 28.16 10.15 -3.34
C LYS A 255 27.71 9.09 -4.35
N ALA A 256 28.58 8.14 -4.66
CA ALA A 256 28.26 7.03 -5.57
C ALA A 256 27.17 6.11 -4.98
N LEU A 257 27.28 5.78 -3.70
CA LEU A 257 26.26 4.99 -3.00
C LEU A 257 24.92 5.70 -2.95
N ARG A 258 24.88 7.02 -2.66
CA ARG A 258 23.66 7.82 -2.70
C ARG A 258 23.00 7.76 -4.08
N LYS A 259 23.78 8.00 -5.15
CA LYS A 259 23.29 7.92 -6.52
C LYS A 259 22.68 6.54 -6.82
N ALA A 260 23.41 5.48 -6.50
CA ALA A 260 22.93 4.10 -6.71
C ALA A 260 21.69 3.75 -5.88
N THR A 261 21.58 4.30 -4.66
CA THR A 261 20.37 4.15 -3.81
C THR A 261 19.17 4.86 -4.41
N CYS A 262 19.34 6.11 -4.85
CA CYS A 262 18.29 6.88 -5.52
C CYS A 262 17.82 6.22 -6.83
N GLU A 263 18.70 5.52 -7.53
CA GLU A 263 18.41 4.73 -8.74
C GLU A 263 17.91 3.29 -8.45
N CYS A 264 17.65 2.96 -7.18
CA CYS A 264 17.23 1.61 -6.72
C CYS A 264 18.20 0.47 -7.05
N ARG A 265 19.49 0.77 -7.30
CA ARG A 265 20.56 -0.22 -7.61
C ARG A 265 21.28 -0.75 -6.37
N ALA A 266 21.19 -0.05 -5.25
CA ALA A 266 21.80 -0.44 -3.99
C ALA A 266 20.87 -0.22 -2.82
N ILE A 267 21.00 -1.05 -1.79
CA ILE A 267 20.27 -0.95 -0.52
C ILE A 267 21.28 -0.79 0.60
N PRO A 268 21.49 0.43 1.12
CA PRO A 268 22.30 0.65 2.31
C PRO A 268 21.69 -0.07 3.53
N VAL A 269 22.51 -0.77 4.30
CA VAL A 269 22.07 -1.54 5.46
C VAL A 269 22.70 -0.99 6.73
N CYS A 270 21.84 -0.59 7.68
CA CYS A 270 22.18 -0.22 9.05
C CYS A 270 21.66 -1.27 10.03
N CYS A 271 22.16 -1.25 11.25
CA CYS A 271 21.70 -2.13 12.32
C CYS A 271 21.56 -1.41 13.65
N GLY A 272 20.76 -1.99 14.54
CA GLY A 272 20.53 -1.44 15.87
C GLY A 272 19.48 -2.15 16.68
N SER A 273 19.13 -1.55 17.80
CA SER A 273 17.98 -1.91 18.62
C SER A 273 17.23 -0.63 19.01
N ALA A 274 16.12 -0.37 18.34
CA ALA A 274 15.28 0.77 18.67
C ALA A 274 14.76 0.69 20.12
N TYR A 275 14.40 -0.50 20.58
CA TYR A 275 13.94 -0.71 21.96
C TYR A 275 15.01 -0.35 23.01
N LYS A 276 16.26 -0.71 22.75
CA LYS A 276 17.42 -0.40 23.63
C LYS A 276 18.06 0.95 23.30
N ASN A 277 17.46 1.74 22.41
CA ASN A 277 17.95 3.08 22.05
C ASN A 277 19.37 3.08 21.45
N LYS A 278 19.71 2.08 20.62
CA LYS A 278 21.05 1.91 20.04
C LYS A 278 20.96 1.91 18.52
N GLY A 279 21.77 2.74 17.86
CA GLY A 279 21.91 2.80 16.40
C GLY A 279 20.96 3.75 15.68
N VAL A 280 20.00 4.39 16.33
CA VAL A 280 18.96 5.22 15.69
C VAL A 280 19.54 6.56 15.19
N GLN A 281 20.45 7.19 15.93
CA GLN A 281 21.12 8.43 15.47
C GLN A 281 21.90 8.19 14.18
N LYS A 282 22.59 7.06 14.07
CA LYS A 282 23.31 6.68 12.85
C LYS A 282 22.38 6.29 11.70
N LEU A 283 21.19 5.79 11.99
CA LEU A 283 20.14 5.62 10.99
C LEU A 283 19.67 6.98 10.44
N LEU A 284 19.50 8.00 11.30
CA LEU A 284 19.13 9.36 10.88
C LEU A 284 20.22 10.00 10.01
N ASP A 285 21.50 9.83 10.36
CA ASP A 285 22.62 10.26 9.51
C ASP A 285 22.54 9.59 8.13
N ALA A 286 22.34 8.27 8.09
CA ALA A 286 22.22 7.52 6.85
C ALA A 286 21.00 7.95 6.00
N VAL A 287 19.88 8.29 6.61
CA VAL A 287 18.70 8.84 5.91
C VAL A 287 19.07 10.15 5.20
N ILE A 288 19.79 11.05 5.87
CA ILE A 288 20.22 12.31 5.25
C ILE A 288 21.23 12.06 4.11
N GLU A 289 22.19 11.16 4.34
CA GLU A 289 23.29 10.91 3.39
C GLU A 289 22.85 10.15 2.14
N TYR A 290 21.94 9.16 2.27
CA TYR A 290 21.64 8.21 1.18
C TYR A 290 20.22 8.28 0.63
N MET A 291 19.24 8.78 1.41
CA MET A 291 17.88 8.88 0.92
C MET A 291 17.69 10.09 -0.01
N PRO A 292 16.83 9.97 -1.04
CA PRO A 292 16.63 11.06 -1.98
C PRO A 292 15.96 12.28 -1.36
N SER A 293 16.27 13.42 -1.91
CA SER A 293 15.47 14.65 -1.81
C SER A 293 14.42 14.66 -2.94
N PRO A 294 13.42 15.55 -2.89
CA PRO A 294 12.48 15.70 -4.01
C PRO A 294 13.12 16.06 -5.35
N LEU A 295 14.38 16.51 -5.36
CA LEU A 295 15.13 16.79 -6.59
C LEU A 295 15.82 15.57 -7.19
N ASP A 296 16.06 14.53 -6.39
CA ASP A 296 16.73 13.31 -6.83
C ASP A 296 15.77 12.31 -7.47
N VAL A 297 14.44 12.52 -7.30
CA VAL A 297 13.41 11.68 -7.91
C VAL A 297 13.00 12.22 -9.28
N PRO A 298 12.59 11.36 -10.22
CA PRO A 298 12.13 11.82 -11.53
C PRO A 298 10.97 12.80 -11.43
N ALA A 299 10.84 13.69 -12.44
CA ALA A 299 9.66 14.54 -12.57
C ALA A 299 8.39 13.69 -12.61
N ILE A 300 7.34 14.13 -11.92
CA ILE A 300 6.09 13.39 -11.91
C ILE A 300 5.39 13.53 -13.28
N LYS A 301 4.90 12.41 -13.77
CA LYS A 301 4.13 12.33 -15.01
C LYS A 301 2.64 12.44 -14.74
N GLY A 302 1.93 12.96 -15.70
CA GLY A 302 0.48 13.06 -15.71
C GLY A 302 -0.04 13.33 -17.10
N VAL A 303 -1.34 13.54 -17.22
CA VAL A 303 -1.99 13.91 -18.46
C VAL A 303 -2.77 15.21 -18.26
N ASP A 304 -2.81 16.04 -19.30
CA ASP A 304 -3.69 17.20 -19.29
C ASP A 304 -5.16 16.77 -19.55
N LEU A 305 -6.09 17.74 -19.56
CA LEU A 305 -7.51 17.44 -19.81
C LEU A 305 -7.79 16.97 -21.24
N ASP A 306 -6.84 17.16 -22.16
CA ASP A 306 -6.92 16.72 -23.55
C ASP A 306 -6.26 15.34 -23.75
N GLY A 307 -5.68 14.74 -22.70
CA GLY A 307 -5.04 13.43 -22.71
C GLY A 307 -3.57 13.44 -23.15
N ASN A 308 -2.93 14.63 -23.27
CA ASN A 308 -1.51 14.71 -23.61
C ASN A 308 -0.64 14.48 -22.36
N GLU A 309 0.47 13.77 -22.53
CA GLU A 309 1.44 13.59 -21.44
C GLU A 309 2.08 14.93 -21.02
N VAL A 310 2.11 15.16 -19.73
CA VAL A 310 2.70 16.35 -19.10
C VAL A 310 3.60 15.92 -17.96
N GLU A 311 4.76 16.55 -17.85
CA GLU A 311 5.66 16.36 -16.71
C GLU A 311 5.66 17.60 -15.81
N ARG A 312 5.76 17.39 -14.50
CA ARG A 312 5.94 18.45 -13.49
C ARG A 312 7.23 18.22 -12.73
N LYS A 313 8.11 19.19 -12.76
CA LYS A 313 9.38 19.15 -11.99
C LYS A 313 9.15 19.64 -10.57
N SER A 314 9.93 19.11 -9.64
CA SER A 314 9.95 19.59 -8.25
C SER A 314 10.58 21.00 -8.18
N SER A 315 9.75 22.02 -8.35
CA SER A 315 10.15 23.43 -8.28
C SER A 315 8.99 24.30 -7.78
N ASP A 316 9.30 25.31 -6.97
CA ASP A 316 8.30 26.27 -6.47
C ASP A 316 7.81 27.24 -7.57
N GLU A 317 8.52 27.35 -8.69
CA GLU A 317 8.21 28.22 -9.82
C GLU A 317 7.29 27.54 -10.86
N GLU A 318 7.15 26.22 -10.80
CA GLU A 318 6.27 25.45 -11.66
C GLU A 318 4.78 25.69 -11.29
N PRO A 319 3.82 25.45 -12.20
CA PRO A 319 2.42 25.45 -11.86
C PRO A 319 2.11 24.46 -10.73
N PHE A 320 1.23 24.85 -9.82
CA PHE A 320 0.86 24.01 -8.67
C PHE A 320 0.21 22.70 -9.14
N ALA A 321 0.72 21.59 -8.59
CA ALA A 321 0.10 20.27 -8.69
C ALA A 321 0.40 19.44 -7.44
N ALA A 322 -0.62 18.82 -6.89
CA ALA A 322 -0.54 17.96 -5.72
C ALA A 322 -1.50 16.77 -5.82
N LEU A 323 -1.13 15.67 -5.18
CA LEU A 323 -1.93 14.46 -5.08
C LEU A 323 -2.54 14.37 -3.68
N ALA A 324 -3.85 14.20 -3.58
CA ALA A 324 -4.53 13.88 -2.34
C ALA A 324 -4.42 12.37 -2.09
N PHE A 325 -3.53 11.96 -1.19
CA PHE A 325 -3.23 10.55 -0.98
C PHE A 325 -3.97 9.92 0.20
N LYS A 326 -4.54 10.73 1.08
CA LYS A 326 -5.30 10.26 2.22
C LYS A 326 -6.37 11.27 2.61
N ILE A 327 -7.56 10.77 2.91
CA ILE A 327 -8.65 11.55 3.51
C ILE A 327 -8.85 11.07 4.94
N MET A 328 -9.13 11.99 5.85
CA MET A 328 -9.44 11.68 7.24
C MET A 328 -10.59 12.59 7.71
N ALA A 329 -11.57 12.03 8.38
CA ALA A 329 -12.60 12.81 9.06
C ALA A 329 -12.12 13.20 10.47
N ASP A 330 -12.09 14.48 10.74
CA ASP A 330 -11.69 15.01 12.03
C ASP A 330 -12.90 15.64 12.74
N PRO A 331 -13.14 15.30 14.02
CA PRO A 331 -14.31 15.80 14.75
C PRO A 331 -14.40 17.33 14.89
N PHE A 332 -13.25 18.02 14.83
CA PHE A 332 -13.16 19.46 15.10
C PHE A 332 -13.05 20.31 13.84
N VAL A 333 -12.33 19.81 12.82
CA VAL A 333 -12.08 20.59 11.60
C VAL A 333 -12.78 20.00 10.37
N GLY A 334 -13.44 18.87 10.51
CA GLY A 334 -14.13 18.17 9.44
C GLY A 334 -13.19 17.38 8.55
N LYS A 335 -13.39 17.44 7.25
CA LYS A 335 -12.59 16.68 6.26
C LYS A 335 -11.19 17.25 6.10
N LEU A 336 -10.19 16.43 6.36
CA LEU A 336 -8.78 16.66 6.11
C LEU A 336 -8.34 15.90 4.87
N ALA A 337 -7.78 16.58 3.89
CA ALA A 337 -7.15 15.95 2.73
C ALA A 337 -5.63 16.08 2.87
N PHE A 338 -4.94 14.96 3.08
CA PHE A 338 -3.49 14.92 3.08
C PHE A 338 -3.00 14.97 1.65
N ILE A 339 -2.15 15.95 1.35
CA ILE A 339 -1.65 16.22 0.02
C ILE A 339 -0.12 16.15 -0.02
N ARG A 340 0.41 15.59 -1.10
CA ARG A 340 1.81 15.72 -1.52
C ARG A 340 1.89 16.75 -2.61
N VAL A 341 2.60 17.84 -2.37
CA VAL A 341 2.86 18.88 -3.38
C VAL A 341 4.04 18.42 -4.25
N TYR A 342 3.80 18.21 -5.52
CA TYR A 342 4.85 17.82 -6.47
C TYR A 342 5.49 19.01 -7.18
N SER A 343 4.72 20.05 -7.47
CA SER A 343 5.20 21.26 -8.12
C SER A 343 4.46 22.49 -7.64
N GLY A 344 5.11 23.63 -7.78
CA GLY A 344 4.53 24.93 -7.44
C GLY A 344 4.31 25.15 -5.94
N THR A 345 3.44 26.08 -5.65
CA THR A 345 3.12 26.49 -4.27
C THR A 345 1.63 26.67 -4.08
N LEU A 346 1.14 26.41 -2.88
CA LEU A 346 -0.27 26.59 -2.51
C LEU A 346 -0.39 27.49 -1.29
N ASN A 347 -1.23 28.54 -1.39
CA ASN A 347 -1.52 29.43 -0.29
C ASN A 347 -2.84 29.04 0.39
N SER A 348 -2.90 29.23 1.71
CA SER A 348 -4.13 29.12 2.45
C SER A 348 -5.17 30.13 1.92
N GLY A 349 -6.43 29.73 1.83
CA GLY A 349 -7.52 30.55 1.31
C GLY A 349 -7.64 30.63 -0.21
N SER A 350 -6.72 30.03 -0.98
CA SER A 350 -6.73 30.03 -2.45
C SER A 350 -7.71 29.03 -3.05
N TYR A 351 -7.94 29.18 -4.36
CA TYR A 351 -8.73 28.23 -5.14
C TYR A 351 -7.82 27.27 -5.91
N VAL A 352 -8.26 26.04 -6.06
CA VAL A 352 -7.62 24.98 -6.83
C VAL A 352 -8.64 24.27 -7.70
N LEU A 353 -8.17 23.64 -8.77
CA LEU A 353 -8.94 22.72 -9.57
C LEU A 353 -8.70 21.29 -9.11
N ASN A 354 -9.74 20.56 -8.74
CA ASN A 354 -9.70 19.11 -8.69
C ASN A 354 -9.82 18.60 -10.13
N ALA A 355 -8.68 18.28 -10.75
CA ALA A 355 -8.63 17.92 -12.17
C ALA A 355 -9.27 16.56 -12.44
N THR A 356 -9.23 15.64 -11.47
CA THR A 356 -9.84 14.30 -11.61
C THR A 356 -11.37 14.37 -11.72
N LYS A 357 -11.99 15.35 -11.04
CA LYS A 357 -13.46 15.53 -11.02
C LYS A 357 -13.95 16.77 -11.75
N ASP A 358 -13.04 17.52 -12.34
CA ASP A 358 -13.32 18.81 -13.00
C ASP A 358 -14.15 19.75 -12.11
N LYS A 359 -13.67 19.95 -10.86
CA LYS A 359 -14.35 20.81 -9.90
C LYS A 359 -13.40 21.79 -9.24
N LYS A 360 -13.83 23.07 -9.23
CA LYS A 360 -13.12 24.13 -8.51
C LYS A 360 -13.45 24.08 -7.02
N GLU A 361 -12.43 24.06 -6.19
CA GLU A 361 -12.54 23.99 -4.73
C GLU A 361 -11.73 25.11 -4.08
N ARG A 362 -12.10 25.45 -2.85
CA ARG A 362 -11.35 26.42 -2.05
C ARG A 362 -10.63 25.72 -0.91
N VAL A 363 -9.32 25.92 -0.84
CA VAL A 363 -8.51 25.52 0.32
C VAL A 363 -8.76 26.53 1.45
N GLY A 364 -9.38 26.10 2.53
CA GLY A 364 -9.66 26.97 3.66
C GLY A 364 -8.40 27.24 4.49
N ARG A 365 -7.82 26.18 5.03
CA ARG A 365 -6.59 26.20 5.85
C ARG A 365 -5.64 25.09 5.38
N ILE A 366 -4.37 25.28 5.64
CA ILE A 366 -3.33 24.27 5.43
C ILE A 366 -2.69 23.96 6.77
N LEU A 367 -2.55 22.70 7.09
CA LEU A 367 -2.04 22.23 8.36
C LEU A 367 -0.79 21.36 8.14
N GLN A 368 0.25 21.61 8.91
CA GLN A 368 1.33 20.65 9.11
C GLN A 368 0.95 19.75 10.27
N MET A 369 1.10 18.44 10.04
CA MET A 369 0.76 17.44 11.04
C MET A 369 2.01 16.99 11.79
N HIS A 370 1.87 16.86 13.10
CA HIS A 370 2.85 16.23 13.98
C HIS A 370 2.09 15.15 14.78
N ALA A 371 1.86 14.00 14.17
CA ALA A 371 0.94 12.98 14.65
C ALA A 371 -0.46 13.57 14.90
N ASN A 372 -0.87 13.77 16.15
CA ASN A 372 -2.16 14.36 16.52
C ASN A 372 -2.15 15.90 16.73
N LYS A 373 -0.97 16.52 16.72
CA LYS A 373 -0.84 17.99 16.85
C LYS A 373 -0.89 18.64 15.47
N ARG A 374 -1.44 19.84 15.40
CA ARG A 374 -1.66 20.59 14.17
C ARG A 374 -1.03 21.96 14.28
N MET A 375 -0.32 22.37 13.25
CA MET A 375 0.22 23.72 13.09
C MET A 375 -0.30 24.31 11.79
N GLU A 376 -0.90 25.51 11.85
CA GLU A 376 -1.40 26.19 10.66
C GLU A 376 -0.22 26.75 9.84
N LEU A 377 -0.31 26.58 8.53
CA LEU A 377 0.64 27.11 7.57
C LEU A 377 -0.07 28.08 6.62
N ASP A 378 0.55 29.21 6.34
CA ASP A 378 0.05 30.16 5.36
C ASP A 378 0.27 29.66 3.92
N LYS A 379 1.33 28.89 3.72
CA LYS A 379 1.78 28.43 2.41
C LYS A 379 2.53 27.11 2.49
N VAL A 380 2.36 26.26 1.48
CA VAL A 380 3.18 25.05 1.25
C VAL A 380 3.86 25.12 -0.10
N TYR A 381 4.95 24.41 -0.24
CA TYR A 381 5.87 24.45 -1.35
C TYR A 381 6.01 23.09 -2.02
N SER A 382 6.61 23.06 -3.21
CA SER A 382 6.98 21.82 -3.88
C SER A 382 7.75 20.89 -2.91
N GLY A 383 7.45 19.59 -2.92
CA GLY A 383 8.08 18.62 -2.02
C GLY A 383 7.47 18.53 -0.62
N ASP A 384 6.52 19.40 -0.25
CA ASP A 384 5.89 19.35 1.07
C ASP A 384 4.77 18.30 1.14
N ILE A 385 4.58 17.79 2.36
CA ILE A 385 3.43 16.98 2.74
C ILE A 385 2.65 17.78 3.78
N ALA A 386 1.36 18.01 3.52
CA ALA A 386 0.50 18.80 4.40
C ALA A 386 -0.96 18.30 4.36
N ALA A 387 -1.78 18.77 5.27
CA ALA A 387 -3.21 18.52 5.26
C ALA A 387 -3.98 19.78 4.87
N ALA A 388 -4.84 19.69 3.86
CA ALA A 388 -5.72 20.76 3.41
C ALA A 388 -7.11 20.59 4.00
N VAL A 389 -7.68 21.69 4.51
CA VAL A 389 -9.05 21.77 5.03
C VAL A 389 -9.92 22.57 4.07
N GLY A 390 -11.15 22.14 3.88
CA GLY A 390 -12.14 22.85 3.06
C GLY A 390 -12.37 22.24 1.67
N LEU A 391 -11.64 21.23 1.30
CA LEU A 391 -11.84 20.47 0.06
C LEU A 391 -13.03 19.51 0.24
N LYS A 392 -14.16 19.83 -0.39
CA LYS A 392 -15.42 19.09 -0.22
C LYS A 392 -15.54 17.86 -1.11
N PHE A 393 -15.08 17.99 -2.36
CA PHE A 393 -15.23 16.97 -3.39
C PHE A 393 -14.00 16.08 -3.54
N THR A 394 -12.84 16.55 -3.09
CA THR A 394 -11.58 15.82 -3.19
C THR A 394 -11.64 14.53 -2.37
N THR A 395 -11.29 13.42 -2.99
CA THR A 395 -11.17 12.08 -2.39
C THR A 395 -9.75 11.56 -2.56
N THR A 396 -9.44 10.42 -1.94
CA THR A 396 -8.13 9.77 -2.08
C THR A 396 -7.85 9.41 -3.53
N GLY A 397 -6.67 9.78 -4.02
CA GLY A 397 -6.26 9.58 -5.42
C GLY A 397 -6.53 10.78 -6.34
N ASP A 398 -7.30 11.78 -5.90
CA ASP A 398 -7.58 12.96 -6.72
C ASP A 398 -6.36 13.88 -6.84
N THR A 399 -6.20 14.46 -8.03
CA THR A 399 -5.22 15.51 -8.28
C THR A 399 -5.85 16.88 -8.08
N ILE A 400 -5.20 17.73 -7.30
CA ILE A 400 -5.54 19.15 -7.18
C ILE A 400 -4.41 19.98 -7.80
N CYS A 401 -4.75 20.94 -8.65
CA CYS A 401 -3.76 21.69 -9.41
C CYS A 401 -4.18 23.15 -9.67
N ASP A 402 -3.30 23.88 -10.33
CA ASP A 402 -3.57 25.22 -10.87
C ASP A 402 -4.66 25.15 -11.96
N GLU A 403 -5.61 26.07 -11.90
CA GLU A 403 -6.76 26.11 -12.84
C GLU A 403 -6.34 26.43 -14.28
N GLN A 404 -5.23 27.16 -14.45
CA GLN A 404 -4.75 27.57 -15.80
C GLN A 404 -3.85 26.51 -16.45
N HIS A 405 -3.30 25.61 -15.64
CA HIS A 405 -2.40 24.56 -16.10
C HIS A 405 -2.85 23.20 -15.55
N PRO A 406 -4.04 22.72 -15.96
CA PRO A 406 -4.60 21.49 -15.43
C PRO A 406 -3.72 20.28 -15.76
N VAL A 407 -3.61 19.38 -14.78
CA VAL A 407 -2.93 18.10 -14.93
C VAL A 407 -3.62 17.07 -14.04
N ILE A 408 -3.79 15.87 -14.55
CA ILE A 408 -4.17 14.70 -13.76
C ILE A 408 -2.91 13.86 -13.61
N LEU A 409 -2.40 13.78 -12.39
CA LEU A 409 -1.27 12.94 -12.07
C LEU A 409 -1.70 11.48 -12.16
N GLU A 410 -0.74 10.59 -12.38
CA GLU A 410 -0.99 9.15 -12.44
C GLU A 410 -1.86 8.69 -11.26
N SER A 411 -2.99 8.06 -11.56
CA SER A 411 -3.97 7.63 -10.56
C SER A 411 -3.46 6.46 -9.73
N MET A 412 -3.94 6.37 -8.49
CA MET A 412 -3.78 5.17 -7.67
C MET A 412 -4.87 4.17 -8.02
N GLU A 413 -4.48 2.94 -8.33
CA GLU A 413 -5.41 1.83 -8.47
C GLU A 413 -5.62 1.17 -7.10
N PHE A 414 -6.87 0.89 -6.75
CA PHE A 414 -7.21 0.26 -5.48
C PHE A 414 -7.79 -1.12 -5.75
N PRO A 415 -7.34 -2.15 -5.01
CA PRO A 415 -7.90 -3.48 -5.15
C PRO A 415 -9.36 -3.53 -4.71
N GLU A 416 -10.13 -4.40 -5.35
CA GLU A 416 -11.51 -4.66 -4.97
C GLU A 416 -11.57 -5.38 -3.61
N PRO A 417 -12.58 -5.07 -2.78
CA PRO A 417 -12.81 -5.78 -1.53
C PRO A 417 -13.01 -7.29 -1.76
N VAL A 418 -12.53 -8.12 -0.84
CA VAL A 418 -12.58 -9.59 -0.97
C VAL A 418 -13.55 -10.26 -0.02
N ILE A 419 -13.91 -9.62 1.11
CA ILE A 419 -14.87 -10.14 2.06
C ILE A 419 -16.02 -9.16 2.29
N GLU A 420 -17.18 -9.69 2.64
CA GLU A 420 -18.37 -8.93 2.93
C GLU A 420 -18.99 -9.37 4.27
N LEU A 421 -19.56 -8.39 4.98
CA LEU A 421 -20.35 -8.57 6.19
C LEU A 421 -21.71 -7.91 6.03
N ALA A 422 -22.76 -8.54 6.51
CA ALA A 422 -24.04 -7.87 6.71
C ALA A 422 -24.01 -7.12 8.06
N ILE A 423 -24.40 -5.85 8.04
CA ILE A 423 -24.46 -5.00 9.23
C ILE A 423 -25.86 -4.41 9.40
N GLU A 424 -26.43 -4.53 10.60
CA GLU A 424 -27.76 -4.05 10.93
C GLU A 424 -27.70 -3.16 12.17
N PRO A 425 -28.27 -1.93 12.12
CA PRO A 425 -28.32 -1.09 13.30
C PRO A 425 -29.27 -1.68 14.35
N LYS A 426 -28.89 -1.64 15.61
CA LYS A 426 -29.71 -2.14 16.72
C LYS A 426 -30.99 -1.34 16.95
N THR A 427 -31.04 -0.09 16.52
CA THR A 427 -32.18 0.82 16.71
C THR A 427 -32.51 1.57 15.42
N LYS A 428 -33.76 1.99 15.25
CA LYS A 428 -34.18 2.79 14.09
C LYS A 428 -33.48 4.15 14.01
N ASP A 429 -33.20 4.77 15.14
CA ASP A 429 -32.46 6.05 15.20
C ASP A 429 -30.99 5.89 14.76
N ALA A 430 -30.41 4.71 14.96
CA ALA A 430 -29.08 4.39 14.52
C ALA A 430 -28.98 4.19 13.00
N GLN A 431 -30.09 3.89 12.30
CA GLN A 431 -30.07 3.60 10.86
C GLN A 431 -29.60 4.81 10.02
N GLY A 432 -30.14 5.99 10.29
CA GLY A 432 -29.72 7.21 9.58
C GLY A 432 -28.26 7.57 9.88
N LYS A 433 -27.85 7.48 11.14
CA LYS A 433 -26.47 7.73 11.56
C LYS A 433 -25.48 6.73 10.98
N MET A 434 -25.89 5.47 10.85
CA MET A 434 -25.06 4.41 10.25
C MET A 434 -24.75 4.72 8.79
N GLY A 435 -25.72 5.13 7.99
CA GLY A 435 -25.50 5.50 6.60
C GLY A 435 -24.51 6.66 6.44
N GLU A 436 -24.65 7.73 7.26
CA GLU A 436 -23.70 8.84 7.25
C GLU A 436 -22.29 8.43 7.72
N ALA A 437 -22.21 7.59 8.73
CA ALA A 437 -20.93 7.09 9.24
C ALA A 437 -20.22 6.20 8.23
N LEU A 438 -20.94 5.26 7.60
CA LEU A 438 -20.40 4.39 6.55
C LEU A 438 -19.93 5.20 5.32
N ALA A 439 -20.68 6.24 4.93
CA ALA A 439 -20.27 7.12 3.84
C ALA A 439 -18.95 7.86 4.15
N LYS A 440 -18.78 8.36 5.38
CA LYS A 440 -17.54 8.99 5.81
C LYS A 440 -16.36 8.00 5.83
N LEU A 441 -16.58 6.80 6.33
CA LEU A 441 -15.55 5.75 6.34
C LEU A 441 -15.15 5.34 4.93
N ALA A 442 -16.10 5.26 3.99
CA ALA A 442 -15.83 4.98 2.57
C ALA A 442 -15.10 6.14 1.87
N GLU A 443 -15.27 7.40 2.32
CA GLU A 443 -14.46 8.52 1.82
C GLU A 443 -13.00 8.46 2.31
N GLU A 444 -12.77 7.92 3.50
CA GLU A 444 -11.43 7.76 4.07
C GLU A 444 -10.67 6.60 3.44
N ASP A 445 -11.37 5.48 3.23
CA ASP A 445 -10.78 4.23 2.75
C ASP A 445 -11.43 3.78 1.43
N PRO A 446 -10.74 3.94 0.29
CA PRO A 446 -11.26 3.56 -1.01
C PRO A 446 -11.45 2.05 -1.21
N THR A 447 -10.89 1.21 -0.33
CA THR A 447 -11.09 -0.25 -0.34
C THR A 447 -12.25 -0.72 0.54
N PHE A 448 -12.82 0.20 1.30
CA PHE A 448 -14.03 -0.03 2.05
C PHE A 448 -15.24 0.39 1.22
N ARG A 449 -16.20 -0.49 1.08
CA ARG A 449 -17.48 -0.19 0.41
C ARG A 449 -18.65 -0.53 1.31
N ALA A 450 -19.70 0.26 1.19
CA ALA A 450 -20.97 -0.01 1.84
C ALA A 450 -22.09 0.20 0.83
N HIS A 451 -23.00 -0.76 0.73
CA HIS A 451 -24.17 -0.68 -0.12
C HIS A 451 -25.36 -1.38 0.54
N THR A 452 -26.54 -1.03 0.09
CA THR A 452 -27.76 -1.74 0.51
C THR A 452 -28.13 -2.77 -0.55
N ASP A 453 -28.20 -4.02 -0.14
CA ASP A 453 -28.71 -5.08 -1.01
C ASP A 453 -30.19 -4.80 -1.32
N LYS A 454 -30.52 -4.73 -2.60
CA LYS A 454 -31.86 -4.38 -3.07
C LYS A 454 -32.89 -5.49 -2.82
N GLU A 455 -32.47 -6.73 -2.74
CA GLU A 455 -33.34 -7.87 -2.53
C GLU A 455 -33.60 -8.11 -1.03
N THR A 456 -32.56 -8.04 -0.21
CA THR A 456 -32.68 -8.30 1.23
C THR A 456 -32.93 -7.05 2.06
N GLY A 457 -32.67 -5.88 1.51
CA GLY A 457 -32.71 -4.60 2.24
C GLY A 457 -31.60 -4.46 3.29
N GLN A 458 -30.68 -5.43 3.37
CA GLN A 458 -29.57 -5.40 4.32
C GLN A 458 -28.48 -4.43 3.86
N THR A 459 -27.84 -3.78 4.80
CA THR A 459 -26.62 -3.02 4.53
C THR A 459 -25.43 -3.99 4.55
N ILE A 460 -24.74 -4.07 3.42
CA ILE A 460 -23.53 -4.88 3.25
C ILE A 460 -22.32 -3.97 3.31
N ILE A 461 -21.32 -4.36 4.07
CA ILE A 461 -20.01 -3.74 4.12
C ILE A 461 -18.98 -4.70 3.54
N ALA A 462 -18.08 -4.18 2.71
CA ALA A 462 -17.06 -4.95 2.03
C ALA A 462 -15.67 -4.36 2.31
N GLY A 463 -14.68 -5.22 2.50
CA GLY A 463 -13.31 -4.83 2.87
C GLY A 463 -12.25 -5.86 2.48
N MET A 464 -11.00 -5.54 2.79
CA MET A 464 -9.83 -6.32 2.38
C MET A 464 -9.57 -7.55 3.24
N GLY A 465 -10.11 -7.61 4.45
CA GLY A 465 -9.90 -8.72 5.37
C GLY A 465 -10.78 -8.62 6.62
N GLU A 466 -10.74 -9.68 7.42
CA GLU A 466 -11.55 -9.79 8.64
C GLU A 466 -11.21 -8.69 9.64
N LEU A 467 -9.91 -8.45 9.87
CA LEU A 467 -9.43 -7.41 10.79
C LEU A 467 -9.82 -6.01 10.28
N HIS A 468 -9.77 -5.77 8.96
CA HIS A 468 -10.19 -4.50 8.38
C HIS A 468 -11.65 -4.20 8.71
N LEU A 469 -12.56 -5.14 8.44
CA LEU A 469 -13.99 -4.95 8.73
C LEU A 469 -14.28 -4.87 10.23
N GLU A 470 -13.57 -5.63 11.06
CA GLU A 470 -13.67 -5.55 12.52
C GLU A 470 -13.36 -4.15 13.04
N ILE A 471 -12.29 -3.53 12.50
CA ILE A 471 -11.91 -2.16 12.85
C ILE A 471 -12.95 -1.15 12.38
N ILE A 472 -13.50 -1.30 11.18
CA ILE A 472 -14.58 -0.44 10.68
C ILE A 472 -15.80 -0.50 11.61
N VAL A 473 -16.20 -1.70 12.02
CA VAL A 473 -17.33 -1.88 12.95
C VAL A 473 -17.05 -1.27 14.32
N ASP A 474 -15.84 -1.43 14.82
CA ASP A 474 -15.43 -0.84 16.09
C ASP A 474 -15.37 0.70 16.02
N ARG A 475 -14.93 1.26 14.88
CA ARG A 475 -14.98 2.71 14.62
C ARG A 475 -16.43 3.25 14.57
N LEU A 476 -17.36 2.50 13.97
CA LEU A 476 -18.79 2.87 14.01
C LEU A 476 -19.30 3.03 15.43
N LEU A 477 -18.92 2.12 16.33
CA LEU A 477 -19.31 2.18 17.72
C LEU A 477 -18.61 3.32 18.47
N ARG A 478 -17.29 3.42 18.38
CA ARG A 478 -16.49 4.35 19.20
C ARG A 478 -16.57 5.79 18.72
N GLU A 479 -16.42 6.03 17.43
CA GLU A 479 -16.35 7.38 16.85
C GLU A 479 -17.75 7.94 16.57
N PHE A 480 -18.64 7.12 15.98
CA PHE A 480 -19.96 7.56 15.53
C PHE A 480 -21.11 7.23 16.49
N LYS A 481 -20.82 6.46 17.56
CA LYS A 481 -21.82 6.00 18.55
C LYS A 481 -22.98 5.25 17.91
N VAL A 482 -22.68 4.43 16.90
CA VAL A 482 -23.63 3.57 16.20
C VAL A 482 -23.43 2.12 16.64
N GLU A 483 -24.40 1.59 17.36
CA GLU A 483 -24.44 0.15 17.70
C GLU A 483 -25.07 -0.63 16.57
N ALA A 484 -24.39 -1.65 16.10
CA ALA A 484 -24.84 -2.52 15.04
C ALA A 484 -24.64 -4.00 15.37
N ASN A 485 -25.52 -4.85 14.83
CA ASN A 485 -25.31 -6.29 14.78
C ASN A 485 -24.57 -6.62 13.50
N VAL A 486 -23.60 -7.51 13.60
CA VAL A 486 -22.78 -7.95 12.47
C VAL A 486 -23.17 -9.39 12.13
N GLY A 487 -23.48 -9.64 10.86
CA GLY A 487 -23.72 -10.97 10.33
C GLY A 487 -22.43 -11.75 10.05
N ALA A 488 -22.56 -13.02 9.66
CA ALA A 488 -21.40 -13.81 9.23
C ALA A 488 -20.71 -13.15 8.03
N PRO A 489 -19.39 -13.23 7.92
CA PRO A 489 -18.66 -12.74 6.77
C PRO A 489 -19.18 -13.39 5.48
N GLN A 490 -19.36 -12.59 4.43
CA GLN A 490 -19.72 -13.09 3.12
C GLN A 490 -18.51 -13.04 2.19
N VAL A 491 -18.37 -14.08 1.37
CA VAL A 491 -17.30 -14.17 0.38
C VAL A 491 -17.74 -13.47 -0.90
N ALA A 492 -16.90 -12.61 -1.45
CA ALA A 492 -17.15 -11.97 -2.73
C ALA A 492 -16.88 -12.97 -3.88
N TYR A 493 -17.86 -13.83 -4.14
CA TYR A 493 -17.83 -14.73 -5.28
C TYR A 493 -17.89 -13.93 -6.59
N LYS A 494 -17.37 -14.53 -7.65
CA LYS A 494 -17.46 -14.02 -9.02
C LYS A 494 -17.98 -15.12 -9.93
N GLU A 495 -18.34 -14.76 -11.14
CA GLU A 495 -18.71 -15.70 -12.17
C GLU A 495 -17.77 -15.56 -13.37
N THR A 496 -17.64 -16.59 -14.19
CA THR A 496 -16.91 -16.51 -15.46
C THR A 496 -17.53 -17.50 -16.46
N ILE A 497 -17.14 -17.34 -17.73
CA ILE A 497 -17.47 -18.28 -18.78
C ILE A 497 -16.29 -19.19 -19.09
N THR A 498 -16.56 -20.44 -19.48
CA THR A 498 -15.51 -21.41 -19.81
C THR A 498 -15.51 -21.83 -21.28
N LYS A 499 -16.50 -21.38 -22.04
CA LYS A 499 -16.68 -21.74 -23.44
C LYS A 499 -16.92 -20.49 -24.30
N ALA A 500 -16.28 -20.42 -25.46
CA ALA A 500 -16.58 -19.40 -26.45
C ALA A 500 -17.94 -19.64 -27.11
N VAL A 501 -18.69 -18.59 -27.32
CA VAL A 501 -20.03 -18.63 -27.94
C VAL A 501 -20.26 -17.42 -28.84
N ASP A 502 -21.08 -17.63 -29.85
CA ASP A 502 -21.57 -16.58 -30.73
C ASP A 502 -23.03 -16.32 -30.42
N VAL A 503 -23.36 -15.05 -30.26
CA VAL A 503 -24.72 -14.62 -29.92
C VAL A 503 -25.23 -13.62 -30.94
N ASP A 504 -26.45 -13.84 -31.39
CA ASP A 504 -27.22 -12.93 -32.24
C ASP A 504 -28.34 -12.34 -31.38
N SER A 505 -28.22 -11.06 -31.03
CA SER A 505 -29.15 -10.37 -30.12
C SER A 505 -29.82 -9.21 -30.77
N LYS A 506 -31.14 -9.24 -30.74
CA LYS A 506 -31.99 -8.23 -31.35
C LYS A 506 -32.99 -7.68 -30.35
N TYR A 507 -32.87 -6.38 -30.08
CA TYR A 507 -33.87 -5.64 -29.34
C TYR A 507 -34.75 -4.83 -30.30
N ALA A 508 -36.03 -5.20 -30.39
CA ALA A 508 -36.99 -4.49 -31.19
C ALA A 508 -38.27 -4.30 -30.36
N LYS A 509 -38.66 -3.06 -30.12
CA LYS A 509 -39.90 -2.70 -29.40
C LYS A 509 -40.65 -1.61 -30.14
N GLN A 510 -41.93 -1.83 -30.39
CA GLN A 510 -42.81 -0.85 -31.02
C GLN A 510 -43.99 -0.58 -30.07
N SER A 511 -44.07 0.65 -29.57
CA SER A 511 -45.16 1.07 -28.67
C SER A 511 -45.63 2.45 -29.10
N GLY A 512 -46.61 2.50 -30.05
CA GLY A 512 -47.39 3.68 -30.39
C GLY A 512 -46.56 4.98 -30.64
N GLY A 513 -45.74 5.01 -31.69
CA GLY A 513 -44.91 6.14 -32.05
C GLY A 513 -43.54 5.70 -32.63
N ARG A 514 -42.44 6.41 -32.33
CA ARG A 514 -41.09 6.02 -32.71
C ARG A 514 -40.71 4.70 -32.02
N GLY A 515 -40.37 3.68 -32.80
CA GLY A 515 -39.90 2.38 -32.28
C GLY A 515 -38.52 2.42 -31.67
N GLN A 516 -38.06 1.30 -31.13
CA GLN A 516 -36.69 1.08 -30.68
C GLN A 516 -36.12 -0.14 -31.40
N TYR A 517 -34.94 -0.01 -31.96
CA TYR A 517 -34.28 -1.08 -32.69
C TYR A 517 -32.76 -1.08 -32.44
N GLY A 518 -32.25 -2.19 -31.94
CA GLY A 518 -30.83 -2.47 -31.79
C GLY A 518 -30.58 -3.94 -32.11
N HIS A 519 -29.62 -4.23 -32.99
CA HIS A 519 -29.26 -5.61 -33.35
C HIS A 519 -27.76 -5.73 -33.47
N CYS A 520 -27.19 -6.63 -32.67
CA CYS A 520 -25.75 -6.91 -32.66
C CYS A 520 -25.47 -8.42 -32.62
N LYS A 521 -24.41 -8.82 -33.30
CA LYS A 521 -23.84 -10.15 -33.22
C LYS A 521 -22.47 -10.05 -32.58
N VAL A 522 -22.28 -10.83 -31.52
CA VAL A 522 -21.11 -10.71 -30.64
C VAL A 522 -20.47 -12.07 -30.43
N HIS A 523 -19.16 -12.13 -30.62
CA HIS A 523 -18.32 -13.26 -30.20
C HIS A 523 -17.94 -13.08 -28.74
N PHE A 524 -18.28 -13.99 -27.87
CA PHE A 524 -17.84 -14.01 -26.49
C PHE A 524 -16.80 -15.11 -26.30
N ARG A 525 -15.68 -14.77 -25.68
CA ARG A 525 -14.58 -15.70 -25.40
C ARG A 525 -14.17 -15.59 -23.94
N PRO A 526 -13.80 -16.73 -23.31
CA PRO A 526 -13.20 -16.69 -21.98
C PRO A 526 -11.81 -16.07 -22.05
N MET A 527 -11.53 -15.21 -21.07
CA MET A 527 -10.20 -14.67 -20.77
C MET A 527 -9.77 -15.17 -19.38
N ASP A 528 -8.50 -14.90 -19.03
CA ASP A 528 -8.04 -15.15 -17.67
C ASP A 528 -8.76 -14.20 -16.69
N PRO A 529 -9.56 -14.73 -15.75
CA PRO A 529 -10.26 -13.91 -14.76
C PRO A 529 -9.30 -13.23 -13.77
N ASN A 530 -8.03 -13.62 -13.74
CA ASN A 530 -6.97 -13.07 -12.89
C ASN A 530 -6.01 -12.15 -13.65
N GLY A 531 -6.28 -11.85 -14.92
CA GLY A 531 -5.49 -10.94 -15.73
C GLY A 531 -5.67 -9.47 -15.32
N GLU A 532 -4.81 -8.60 -15.81
CA GLU A 532 -4.92 -7.14 -15.60
C GLU A 532 -6.24 -6.59 -16.15
N GLU A 533 -6.67 -7.09 -17.31
CA GLU A 533 -7.99 -6.82 -17.87
C GLU A 533 -8.93 -8.00 -17.62
N THR A 534 -9.99 -7.80 -16.88
CA THR A 534 -11.02 -8.83 -16.62
C THR A 534 -12.20 -8.75 -17.57
N PHE A 535 -12.31 -7.66 -18.31
CA PHE A 535 -13.29 -7.46 -19.39
C PHE A 535 -12.63 -6.72 -20.55
N LYS A 536 -12.85 -7.20 -21.77
CA LYS A 536 -12.35 -6.56 -22.98
C LYS A 536 -13.44 -6.50 -24.03
N PHE A 537 -13.63 -5.30 -24.58
CA PHE A 537 -14.55 -5.09 -25.69
C PHE A 537 -13.78 -4.67 -26.95
N THR A 538 -14.07 -5.33 -28.06
CA THR A 538 -13.52 -5.02 -29.38
C THR A 538 -14.62 -4.98 -30.43
N SER A 539 -14.32 -4.38 -31.58
CA SER A 539 -15.23 -4.33 -32.70
C SER A 539 -14.51 -4.70 -33.98
N SER A 540 -15.01 -5.74 -34.64
CA SER A 540 -14.60 -6.17 -35.97
C SER A 540 -15.68 -5.94 -37.05
N VAL A 541 -16.66 -5.07 -36.78
CA VAL A 541 -17.74 -4.72 -37.69
C VAL A 541 -17.18 -4.17 -39.00
N VAL A 542 -17.61 -4.72 -40.11
CA VAL A 542 -17.24 -4.28 -41.46
C VAL A 542 -18.46 -3.83 -42.25
N GLY A 543 -18.25 -2.94 -43.26
CA GLY A 543 -19.29 -2.53 -44.18
C GLY A 543 -20.38 -1.61 -43.59
N GLY A 544 -20.22 -1.10 -42.36
CA GLY A 544 -21.20 -0.19 -41.75
C GLY A 544 -22.48 -0.90 -41.30
N ALA A 545 -22.43 -2.21 -41.01
CA ALA A 545 -23.57 -2.97 -40.54
C ALA A 545 -24.16 -2.40 -39.23
N ILE A 546 -23.30 -1.85 -38.37
CA ILE A 546 -23.67 -1.01 -37.23
C ILE A 546 -22.98 0.35 -37.43
N PRO A 547 -23.69 1.50 -37.35
CA PRO A 547 -23.07 2.81 -37.32
C PRO A 547 -22.03 2.93 -36.18
N LYS A 548 -20.88 3.56 -36.47
CA LYS A 548 -19.77 3.67 -35.52
C LYS A 548 -20.17 4.30 -34.19
N GLU A 549 -21.13 5.22 -34.20
CA GLU A 549 -21.67 5.91 -33.03
C GLU A 549 -22.40 4.97 -32.05
N TYR A 550 -22.95 3.83 -32.51
CA TYR A 550 -23.67 2.87 -31.66
C TYR A 550 -22.80 1.74 -31.16
N ILE A 551 -21.60 1.54 -31.68
CA ILE A 551 -20.69 0.47 -31.24
C ILE A 551 -20.28 0.62 -29.77
N PRO A 552 -19.91 1.83 -29.29
CA PRO A 552 -19.62 2.02 -27.87
C PRO A 552 -20.79 1.63 -26.96
N ALA A 553 -22.02 1.98 -27.34
CA ALA A 553 -23.22 1.66 -26.57
C ALA A 553 -23.46 0.14 -26.42
N VAL A 554 -23.08 -0.66 -27.43
CA VAL A 554 -23.09 -2.15 -27.29
C VAL A 554 -22.10 -2.58 -26.23
N GLY A 555 -20.87 -2.02 -26.25
CA GLY A 555 -19.82 -2.31 -25.27
C GLY A 555 -20.24 -1.95 -23.85
N GLU A 556 -20.77 -0.75 -23.65
CA GLU A 556 -21.28 -0.28 -22.36
C GLU A 556 -22.41 -1.16 -21.83
N GLY A 557 -23.34 -1.58 -22.73
CA GLY A 557 -24.43 -2.49 -22.36
C GLY A 557 -23.96 -3.89 -21.94
N ILE A 558 -22.89 -4.40 -22.58
CA ILE A 558 -22.24 -5.65 -22.18
C ILE A 558 -21.55 -5.47 -20.84
N GLU A 559 -20.73 -4.41 -20.70
CA GLU A 559 -19.98 -4.14 -19.48
C GLU A 559 -20.89 -3.94 -18.27
N GLU A 560 -21.98 -3.22 -18.43
CA GLU A 560 -22.98 -3.08 -17.37
C GLU A 560 -23.60 -4.43 -16.98
N ALA A 561 -23.85 -5.28 -17.96
CA ALA A 561 -24.41 -6.62 -17.72
C ALA A 561 -23.42 -7.57 -17.02
N THR A 562 -22.09 -7.35 -17.11
CA THR A 562 -21.11 -8.15 -16.37
C THR A 562 -21.19 -7.95 -14.87
N LYS A 563 -21.82 -6.88 -14.39
CA LYS A 563 -21.97 -6.61 -12.96
C LYS A 563 -22.88 -7.63 -12.24
N ALA A 564 -23.68 -8.39 -12.98
CA ALA A 564 -24.54 -9.42 -12.41
C ALA A 564 -24.59 -10.66 -13.32
N GLY A 565 -23.98 -11.75 -12.90
CA GLY A 565 -24.02 -13.05 -13.56
C GLY A 565 -25.34 -13.78 -13.41
N ILE A 566 -25.47 -14.95 -14.05
CA ILE A 566 -26.73 -15.73 -14.08
C ILE A 566 -26.75 -16.90 -13.12
N ILE A 567 -25.65 -17.29 -12.50
CA ILE A 567 -25.60 -18.43 -11.56
C ILE A 567 -26.19 -18.02 -10.22
N ALA A 568 -25.68 -16.93 -9.66
CA ALA A 568 -26.13 -16.41 -8.36
C ALA A 568 -26.13 -14.86 -8.30
N GLY A 569 -25.95 -14.20 -9.44
CA GLY A 569 -25.96 -12.75 -9.55
C GLY A 569 -24.63 -12.07 -9.20
N PHE A 570 -23.55 -12.81 -9.11
CA PHE A 570 -22.24 -12.25 -8.83
C PHE A 570 -21.60 -11.59 -10.06
N PRO A 571 -20.72 -10.60 -9.89
CA PRO A 571 -20.02 -9.98 -11.01
C PRO A 571 -19.22 -10.99 -11.84
N VAL A 572 -19.23 -10.80 -13.17
CA VAL A 572 -18.56 -11.68 -14.13
C VAL A 572 -17.20 -11.14 -14.48
N LEU A 573 -16.16 -11.98 -14.42
CA LEU A 573 -14.78 -11.67 -14.78
C LEU A 573 -14.31 -12.58 -15.92
N GLY A 574 -13.27 -12.14 -16.65
CA GLY A 574 -12.59 -12.96 -17.65
C GLY A 574 -13.41 -13.15 -18.93
N VAL A 575 -13.97 -12.06 -19.49
CA VAL A 575 -14.78 -12.11 -20.70
C VAL A 575 -14.26 -11.13 -21.74
N GLU A 576 -13.96 -11.62 -22.93
CA GLU A 576 -13.75 -10.83 -24.14
C GLU A 576 -15.03 -10.85 -24.99
N ALA A 577 -15.47 -9.69 -25.44
CA ALA A 577 -16.60 -9.53 -26.34
C ALA A 577 -16.17 -8.77 -27.59
N ASP A 578 -16.37 -9.37 -28.76
CA ASP A 578 -16.11 -8.77 -30.06
C ASP A 578 -17.40 -8.65 -30.86
N VAL A 579 -17.87 -7.42 -31.06
CA VAL A 579 -19.00 -7.18 -31.95
C VAL A 579 -18.53 -7.24 -33.39
N TYR A 580 -19.09 -8.16 -34.19
CA TYR A 580 -18.62 -8.41 -35.55
C TYR A 580 -19.64 -8.11 -36.65
N ASP A 581 -20.93 -8.12 -36.34
CA ASP A 581 -22.01 -7.90 -37.28
C ASP A 581 -23.27 -7.34 -36.55
N GLY A 582 -24.26 -6.93 -37.30
CA GLY A 582 -25.51 -6.48 -36.78
C GLY A 582 -26.37 -5.81 -37.86
N SER A 583 -27.37 -5.06 -37.45
CA SER A 583 -28.15 -4.22 -38.32
C SER A 583 -28.76 -3.04 -37.57
N TYR A 584 -29.09 -1.99 -38.25
CA TYR A 584 -29.75 -0.81 -37.72
C TYR A 584 -30.99 -0.41 -38.54
N HIS A 585 -31.81 0.42 -37.96
CA HIS A 585 -32.98 1.02 -38.60
C HIS A 585 -32.85 2.53 -38.55
N GLU A 586 -32.94 3.18 -39.70
CA GLU A 586 -32.67 4.64 -39.84
C GLU A 586 -33.48 5.54 -38.89
N VAL A 587 -34.68 5.11 -38.49
CA VAL A 587 -35.61 5.91 -37.66
C VAL A 587 -35.65 5.41 -36.20
N ASP A 588 -35.57 4.09 -35.97
CA ASP A 588 -35.85 3.46 -34.67
C ASP A 588 -34.58 3.06 -33.90
N SER A 589 -33.40 3.17 -34.53
CA SER A 589 -32.14 2.90 -33.84
C SER A 589 -31.71 4.08 -32.96
N SER A 590 -31.13 3.74 -31.81
CA SER A 590 -30.61 4.68 -30.83
C SER A 590 -29.52 4.02 -30.01
N GLU A 591 -28.65 4.81 -29.38
CA GLU A 591 -27.64 4.32 -28.42
C GLU A 591 -28.28 3.45 -27.36
N MET A 592 -29.40 3.85 -26.77
CA MET A 592 -30.14 3.07 -25.76
C MET A 592 -30.60 1.71 -26.28
N ALA A 593 -31.06 1.61 -27.52
CA ALA A 593 -31.49 0.35 -28.11
C ALA A 593 -30.31 -0.61 -28.33
N PHE A 594 -29.14 -0.10 -28.74
CA PHE A 594 -27.92 -0.91 -28.84
C PHE A 594 -27.32 -1.27 -27.50
N HIS A 595 -27.39 -0.41 -26.51
CA HIS A 595 -27.02 -0.71 -25.13
C HIS A 595 -27.85 -1.90 -24.58
N ILE A 596 -29.17 -1.86 -24.77
CA ILE A 596 -30.06 -2.96 -24.36
C ILE A 596 -29.75 -4.24 -25.15
N ALA A 597 -29.50 -4.14 -26.47
CA ALA A 597 -29.13 -5.28 -27.30
C ALA A 597 -27.80 -5.93 -26.83
N GLY A 598 -26.82 -5.12 -26.46
CA GLY A 598 -25.56 -5.57 -25.86
C GLY A 598 -25.76 -6.29 -24.52
N SER A 599 -26.55 -5.72 -23.62
CA SER A 599 -26.91 -6.35 -22.34
C SER A 599 -27.63 -7.69 -22.53
N MET A 600 -28.56 -7.77 -23.49
CA MET A 600 -29.25 -9.01 -23.85
C MET A 600 -28.29 -10.04 -24.44
N ALA A 601 -27.37 -9.62 -25.31
CA ALA A 601 -26.35 -10.49 -25.90
C ALA A 601 -25.48 -11.16 -24.81
N PHE A 602 -25.07 -10.39 -23.82
CA PHE A 602 -24.28 -10.92 -22.71
C PHE A 602 -25.06 -11.96 -21.88
N LYS A 603 -26.31 -11.68 -21.55
CA LYS A 603 -27.16 -12.64 -20.79
C LYS A 603 -27.37 -13.94 -21.55
N ASP A 604 -27.59 -13.86 -22.86
CA ASP A 604 -27.72 -15.03 -23.72
C ASP A 604 -26.39 -15.79 -23.83
N ALA A 605 -25.27 -15.09 -23.90
CA ALA A 605 -23.93 -15.67 -23.90
C ALA A 605 -23.65 -16.45 -22.61
N MET A 606 -23.91 -15.84 -21.46
CA MET A 606 -23.75 -16.48 -20.16
C MET A 606 -24.51 -17.81 -20.08
N ALA A 607 -25.76 -17.86 -20.57
CA ALA A 607 -26.56 -19.09 -20.56
C ALA A 607 -25.96 -20.22 -21.41
N LYS A 608 -25.19 -19.91 -22.44
CA LYS A 608 -24.65 -20.87 -23.43
C LYS A 608 -23.16 -21.18 -23.23
N ALA A 609 -22.44 -20.29 -22.55
CA ALA A 609 -20.99 -20.34 -22.41
C ALA A 609 -20.46 -21.19 -21.24
N ASN A 610 -21.30 -22.05 -20.67
CA ASN A 610 -20.97 -22.88 -19.52
C ASN A 610 -20.39 -22.06 -18.36
N PRO A 611 -21.20 -21.19 -17.74
CA PRO A 611 -20.75 -20.32 -16.66
C PRO A 611 -20.36 -21.11 -15.41
N VAL A 612 -19.33 -20.66 -14.72
CA VAL A 612 -18.86 -21.24 -13.45
C VAL A 612 -18.72 -20.17 -12.39
N LEU A 613 -18.96 -20.56 -11.15
CA LEU A 613 -18.71 -19.71 -9.99
C LEU A 613 -17.23 -19.73 -9.65
N LEU A 614 -16.68 -18.57 -9.30
CA LEU A 614 -15.31 -18.38 -8.85
C LEU A 614 -15.28 -18.01 -7.37
N GLU A 615 -14.35 -18.59 -6.63
CA GLU A 615 -14.06 -18.22 -5.25
C GLU A 615 -12.66 -17.61 -5.12
N PRO A 616 -12.46 -16.64 -4.20
CA PRO A 616 -11.15 -16.10 -3.94
C PRO A 616 -10.28 -17.11 -3.20
N ILE A 617 -9.09 -17.38 -3.75
CA ILE A 617 -8.05 -18.22 -3.15
C ILE A 617 -7.02 -17.32 -2.49
N MET A 618 -6.75 -17.60 -1.24
CA MET A 618 -5.79 -16.87 -0.44
C MET A 618 -4.47 -17.63 -0.36
N LYS A 619 -3.37 -16.94 -0.56
CA LYS A 619 -2.04 -17.41 -0.17
C LYS A 619 -1.94 -17.25 1.34
N VAL A 620 -1.93 -18.33 2.06
CA VAL A 620 -1.86 -18.38 3.53
C VAL A 620 -0.47 -18.82 3.93
N GLU A 621 0.18 -18.02 4.79
CA GLU A 621 1.51 -18.29 5.31
C GLU A 621 1.39 -18.40 6.84
N VAL A 622 1.63 -19.59 7.35
CA VAL A 622 1.51 -19.88 8.77
C VAL A 622 2.90 -20.12 9.36
N THR A 623 3.26 -19.34 10.35
CA THR A 623 4.50 -19.48 11.09
C THR A 623 4.23 -20.11 12.46
N MET A 624 4.99 -21.16 12.81
CA MET A 624 4.80 -21.88 14.07
C MET A 624 6.08 -22.57 14.50
N PRO A 625 6.23 -22.92 15.79
CA PRO A 625 7.24 -23.88 16.23
C PRO A 625 7.05 -25.23 15.53
N GLU A 626 8.16 -25.92 15.24
CA GLU A 626 8.18 -27.19 14.50
C GLU A 626 7.21 -28.26 15.08
N GLU A 627 7.04 -28.28 16.38
CA GLU A 627 6.16 -29.23 17.10
C GLU A 627 4.68 -29.13 16.67
N TYR A 628 4.22 -27.99 16.15
CA TYR A 628 2.83 -27.76 15.71
C TYR A 628 2.63 -27.88 14.20
N MET A 629 3.69 -28.10 13.43
CA MET A 629 3.63 -28.12 11.98
C MET A 629 2.63 -29.17 11.45
N GLY A 630 2.59 -30.36 12.06
CA GLY A 630 1.67 -31.42 11.66
C GLY A 630 0.19 -31.03 11.83
N ASP A 631 -0.13 -30.40 12.95
CA ASP A 631 -1.52 -29.94 13.24
C ASP A 631 -1.94 -28.82 12.29
N VAL A 632 -1.04 -27.89 12.01
CA VAL A 632 -1.29 -26.78 11.05
C VAL A 632 -1.51 -27.32 9.64
N ILE A 633 -0.67 -28.24 9.15
CA ILE A 633 -0.85 -28.87 7.84
C ILE A 633 -2.18 -29.62 7.78
N GLY A 634 -2.50 -30.38 8.84
CA GLY A 634 -3.78 -31.09 8.94
C GLY A 634 -4.98 -30.15 8.87
N SER A 635 -4.95 -29.03 9.60
CA SER A 635 -5.96 -28.00 9.60
C SER A 635 -6.12 -27.36 8.21
N LEU A 636 -5.02 -26.95 7.57
CA LEU A 636 -5.06 -26.33 6.24
C LEU A 636 -5.60 -27.30 5.17
N ASN A 637 -5.21 -28.57 5.21
CA ASN A 637 -5.74 -29.59 4.31
C ASN A 637 -7.26 -29.83 4.51
N ALA A 638 -7.74 -29.82 5.77
CA ALA A 638 -9.16 -29.92 6.06
C ALA A 638 -9.97 -28.74 5.49
N LYS A 639 -9.31 -27.58 5.30
CA LYS A 639 -9.87 -26.35 4.71
C LYS A 639 -9.67 -26.26 3.19
N ARG A 640 -9.57 -27.38 2.51
CA ARG A 640 -9.30 -27.45 1.06
C ARG A 640 -8.00 -26.75 0.65
N GLY A 641 -7.07 -26.57 1.58
CA GLY A 641 -5.78 -25.95 1.34
C GLY A 641 -4.86 -26.84 0.53
N GLN A 642 -4.11 -26.22 -0.37
CA GLN A 642 -3.05 -26.86 -1.16
C GLN A 642 -1.70 -26.36 -0.66
N ILE A 643 -0.96 -27.20 0.05
CA ILE A 643 0.36 -26.84 0.58
C ILE A 643 1.32 -26.61 -0.59
N GLN A 644 1.97 -25.47 -0.62
CA GLN A 644 2.93 -25.07 -1.66
C GLN A 644 4.38 -25.27 -1.21
N SER A 645 4.71 -24.83 0.00
CA SER A 645 6.05 -24.96 0.56
C SER A 645 6.03 -25.12 2.08
N MET A 646 7.15 -25.62 2.60
CA MET A 646 7.45 -25.71 4.01
C MET A 646 8.89 -25.26 4.17
N ASP A 647 9.08 -24.13 4.83
CA ASP A 647 10.38 -23.49 4.93
C ASP A 647 10.84 -23.38 6.38
N ASP A 648 12.15 -23.52 6.59
CA ASP A 648 12.76 -23.25 7.88
C ASP A 648 12.96 -21.76 8.06
N ILE A 649 12.42 -21.22 9.16
CA ILE A 649 12.62 -19.83 9.53
C ILE A 649 13.35 -19.76 10.88
N GLY A 650 14.06 -18.66 11.12
CA GLY A 650 14.81 -18.48 12.37
C GLY A 650 13.93 -18.60 13.62
N GLY A 651 13.83 -19.81 14.16
CA GLY A 651 13.06 -20.11 15.37
C GLY A 651 11.77 -20.90 15.17
N GLY A 652 11.52 -21.43 13.96
CA GLY A 652 10.31 -22.24 13.69
C GLY A 652 10.22 -22.68 12.24
N LYS A 653 9.02 -23.04 11.84
CA LYS A 653 8.66 -23.46 10.49
C LYS A 653 7.64 -22.49 9.91
N MET A 654 7.66 -22.31 8.61
CA MET A 654 6.63 -21.62 7.85
C MET A 654 6.01 -22.57 6.84
N VAL A 655 4.69 -22.63 6.84
CA VAL A 655 3.90 -23.39 5.86
C VAL A 655 3.16 -22.40 4.99
N THR A 656 3.37 -22.50 3.69
CA THR A 656 2.63 -21.72 2.69
C THR A 656 1.60 -22.61 2.01
N ALA A 657 0.35 -22.18 1.97
CA ALA A 657 -0.75 -22.90 1.35
C ALA A 657 -1.69 -21.97 0.57
N MET A 658 -2.32 -22.50 -0.48
CA MET A 658 -3.43 -21.87 -1.18
C MET A 658 -4.73 -22.38 -0.59
N VAL A 659 -5.53 -21.49 0.02
CA VAL A 659 -6.76 -21.87 0.72
C VAL A 659 -7.90 -20.96 0.28
N PRO A 660 -9.11 -21.51 0.02
CA PRO A 660 -10.28 -20.68 -0.26
C PRO A 660 -10.64 -19.78 0.93
N LEU A 661 -10.93 -18.51 0.67
CA LEU A 661 -11.28 -17.55 1.73
C LEU A 661 -12.42 -18.02 2.60
N ALA A 662 -13.43 -18.67 2.00
CA ALA A 662 -14.59 -19.20 2.73
C ALA A 662 -14.24 -20.17 3.88
N GLU A 663 -13.10 -20.86 3.76
CA GLU A 663 -12.62 -21.81 4.77
C GLU A 663 -11.74 -21.16 5.85
N MET A 664 -11.33 -19.91 5.65
CA MET A 664 -10.39 -19.22 6.55
C MET A 664 -11.09 -18.45 7.68
N PHE A 665 -12.40 -18.27 7.63
CA PHE A 665 -13.10 -17.56 8.70
C PHE A 665 -12.96 -18.29 10.05
N GLY A 666 -12.55 -17.53 11.07
CA GLY A 666 -12.28 -18.07 12.41
C GLY A 666 -10.94 -18.83 12.54
N TYR A 667 -10.14 -18.90 11.48
CA TYR A 667 -8.85 -19.62 11.51
C TYR A 667 -7.86 -19.05 12.55
N SER A 668 -7.88 -17.76 12.81
CA SER A 668 -7.06 -17.13 13.85
C SER A 668 -7.26 -17.77 15.22
N THR A 669 -8.52 -18.02 15.61
CA THR A 669 -8.87 -18.66 16.87
C THR A 669 -8.46 -20.13 16.89
N GLU A 670 -8.69 -20.84 15.78
CA GLU A 670 -8.29 -22.24 15.63
C GLU A 670 -6.77 -22.40 15.73
N LEU A 671 -6.01 -21.56 15.01
CA LEU A 671 -4.55 -21.58 15.03
C LEU A 671 -3.99 -21.27 16.43
N ARG A 672 -4.50 -20.25 17.10
CA ARG A 672 -4.10 -19.92 18.47
C ARG A 672 -4.37 -21.06 19.44
N SER A 673 -5.52 -21.71 19.32
CA SER A 673 -5.87 -22.86 20.16
C SER A 673 -4.95 -24.05 19.91
N SER A 674 -4.68 -24.40 18.64
CA SER A 674 -3.85 -25.55 18.27
C SER A 674 -2.36 -25.34 18.53
N THR A 675 -1.87 -24.09 18.52
CA THR A 675 -0.45 -23.76 18.73
C THR A 675 -0.15 -23.13 20.08
N GLN A 676 -1.09 -23.18 21.03
CA GLN A 676 -0.96 -22.55 22.35
C GLN A 676 -0.58 -21.04 22.26
N GLY A 677 -1.13 -20.34 21.28
CA GLY A 677 -0.87 -18.92 21.05
C GLY A 677 0.47 -18.60 20.35
N ARG A 678 1.26 -19.62 19.98
CA ARG A 678 2.58 -19.43 19.35
C ARG A 678 2.57 -19.42 17.83
N GLY A 679 1.44 -19.76 17.20
CA GLY A 679 1.26 -19.70 15.75
C GLY A 679 0.74 -18.34 15.32
N ASN A 680 1.30 -17.81 14.24
CA ASN A 680 0.80 -16.63 13.54
C ASN A 680 0.52 -16.99 12.09
N TYR A 681 -0.43 -16.30 11.47
CA TYR A 681 -0.64 -16.44 10.04
C TYR A 681 -0.86 -15.09 9.39
N SER A 682 -0.56 -15.05 8.13
CA SER A 682 -0.96 -13.98 7.22
C SER A 682 -1.62 -14.60 6.00
N MET A 683 -2.56 -13.89 5.42
CA MET A 683 -3.18 -14.35 4.18
C MET A 683 -3.30 -13.17 3.21
N PHE A 684 -3.11 -13.49 1.94
CA PHE A 684 -3.13 -12.54 0.84
C PHE A 684 -4.03 -13.06 -0.24
N PHE A 685 -4.81 -12.19 -0.85
CA PHE A 685 -5.51 -12.55 -2.06
C PHE A 685 -4.49 -12.93 -3.14
N GLU A 686 -4.65 -14.10 -3.73
CA GLU A 686 -3.77 -14.58 -4.80
C GLU A 686 -4.49 -14.58 -6.14
N LYS A 687 -5.64 -15.24 -6.21
CA LYS A 687 -6.40 -15.40 -7.45
C LYS A 687 -7.82 -15.87 -7.20
N TYR A 688 -8.63 -15.84 -8.25
CA TYR A 688 -9.92 -16.53 -8.30
C TYR A 688 -9.77 -17.91 -8.95
N GLU A 689 -10.40 -18.93 -8.40
CA GLU A 689 -10.48 -20.28 -8.99
C GLU A 689 -11.92 -20.77 -9.05
N PRO A 690 -12.23 -21.69 -10.01
CA PRO A 690 -13.56 -22.30 -10.08
C PRO A 690 -13.91 -23.07 -8.82
N VAL A 691 -15.10 -22.83 -8.32
CA VAL A 691 -15.64 -23.51 -7.13
C VAL A 691 -16.00 -24.96 -7.45
N PRO A 692 -15.70 -25.94 -6.59
CA PRO A 692 -16.19 -27.31 -6.74
C PRO A 692 -17.71 -27.38 -6.79
N LYS A 693 -18.28 -28.28 -7.59
CA LYS A 693 -19.73 -28.37 -7.82
C LYS A 693 -20.57 -28.47 -6.54
N ASN A 694 -20.11 -29.27 -5.58
CA ASN A 694 -20.79 -29.43 -4.28
C ASN A 694 -20.80 -28.13 -3.44
N VAL A 695 -19.80 -27.29 -3.58
CA VAL A 695 -19.72 -25.98 -2.91
C VAL A 695 -20.56 -24.96 -3.68
N GLN A 696 -20.49 -24.96 -5.02
CA GLN A 696 -21.31 -24.12 -5.87
C GLN A 696 -22.80 -24.30 -5.56
N GLU A 697 -23.27 -25.54 -5.46
CA GLU A 697 -24.68 -25.85 -5.12
C GLU A 697 -25.10 -25.24 -3.77
N LYS A 698 -24.22 -25.29 -2.76
CA LYS A 698 -24.46 -24.67 -1.45
C LYS A 698 -24.55 -23.15 -1.52
N VAL A 699 -23.60 -22.53 -2.26
CA VAL A 699 -23.56 -21.07 -2.42
C VAL A 699 -24.80 -20.59 -3.17
N VAL A 700 -25.17 -21.25 -4.28
CA VAL A 700 -26.39 -20.93 -5.05
C VAL A 700 -27.63 -21.08 -4.20
N ALA A 701 -27.74 -22.17 -3.44
CA ALA A 701 -28.90 -22.41 -2.55
C ALA A 701 -29.01 -21.33 -1.46
N ALA A 702 -27.88 -20.91 -0.89
CA ALA A 702 -27.84 -19.85 0.12
C ALA A 702 -28.25 -18.48 -0.46
N HIS A 703 -27.94 -18.22 -1.74
CA HIS A 703 -28.32 -16.98 -2.43
C HIS A 703 -29.76 -17.00 -3.00
N SER A 704 -30.24 -18.17 -3.42
CA SER A 704 -31.58 -18.33 -4.01
C SER A 704 -32.69 -18.50 -2.96
N GLY A 705 -32.35 -18.78 -1.73
CA GLY A 705 -33.28 -19.03 -0.63
C GLY A 705 -33.66 -17.80 0.20
N LYS A 706 -33.29 -16.61 -0.30
CA LYS A 706 -33.63 -15.34 0.33
C LYS A 706 -34.63 -14.56 -0.50
#